data_5e55910e1083a31d0bd9062e41303491
#
_entry.id   5e55910e1083a31d0bd9062e41303491
#
_cell.length_a   1.000
_cell.length_b   1.000
_cell.length_c   1.000
_cell.angle_alpha   90.00
_cell.angle_beta   90.00
_cell.angle_gamma   90.00
#
_symmetry.space_group_name_H-M   'P 1'
#
loop_
_entity.id
_entity.type
_entity.pdbx_description
1 polymer ?
#
loop_
_entity_poly.entity_id
_entity_poly.type
_entity_poly.pdbx_seq_one_letter_code
_entity_poly.pdbx_strand_id
1 'polypeptide(L)'
;MPSALQRSIRPFVVALCVVVATPGLAQSRPLTESRAVRLPPGDGIRLDGRMVEPVWAIAPATNSFTQLDPEEAKEASERTEVRVLFDDNALYVGVRLYDRGRVTGRLGRRDMDLGDSDWFGVMIDSYHDHRTAFGFDVNPAGVRRDEIKVINQDDNSWDPVWDVATSVDSLGWTAEYRIPYSQLRFSSEREQTWGIQFERVIGRRNEYAVSSFTPKADVGGVPRYGHLMGLRDLQPGRRLELLPYTVQRASYVDPGPNPFKKDPSFATSAGLDVVYRVSPNVTLNAALNPDFGQVEVDPAVVNLGVYETFFQEKRPLFVEGGEIFRFGADGTSGGQLFYSRRIGRAPSLAAPEAASDQPDATTILGAGKVSGKIGSWSLGILDAVTAEERARYRTPAGATARFVVEPLTNAFVGRARREARGGQTFVGVALTSVNRNLPSDAIAAALHSAAYAGGVDLRHEFANRTWVVSGDAEFSRVQGSTAAIVATQQRSNHYFQRPDAAHLAVDSLATSLGGYSLNVQLGKQQGLHWRGSVGMAMTSPGYEVNDLGFSYRTDRRDFDGTLSFVENRPGTVWRRWGVDLNHRIERNFRWQPILQISAISFGGATNGYWNIHAGVNRFYEAYDDRLTRGGPMALRPAWWQGFGFVGTDGRKPVTAQWIAQGERHDFGEWTYSLSPSLGLKTSTRWNLSVGPTFTKAYVPAQFVTSVLDTAYRATFGRRYLFSPLHRAELGVETRFNMSFTPRLSLESYVQPLISAADFGAATQFVRPKAFAFVAYGGDVPNLDFNLRSLRGNAVLRWEWRAGSTLYVAWQQSRSDFAPTGDFSFGRDRRALFQARPDNILLVKVNYWLNP
;
A
#
# COMPACT_ATOMS: atom_id res chain seq x y z
N MET A 1 55.34 -11.36 23.30
CA MET A 1 55.52 -12.00 21.99
C MET A 1 54.14 -12.11 21.36
N PRO A 2 53.92 -11.50 20.22
CA PRO A 2 52.66 -11.52 19.52
C PRO A 2 52.72 -12.54 18.38
N SER A 3 51.62 -13.21 18.09
CA SER A 3 51.42 -13.83 16.79
C SER A 3 49.91 -13.76 16.42
N ALA A 4 49.56 -12.88 15.53
CA ALA A 4 49.27 -13.18 14.16
C ALA A 4 47.92 -13.92 13.97
N LEU A 5 46.89 -13.17 13.68
CA LEU A 5 45.74 -13.65 12.88
C LEU A 5 45.33 -12.57 11.87
N GLN A 6 46.21 -12.39 10.88
CA GLN A 6 45.82 -11.90 9.57
C GLN A 6 45.14 -13.06 8.84
N ARG A 7 43.80 -13.12 8.87
CA ARG A 7 43.05 -13.87 7.87
C ARG A 7 42.54 -12.89 6.82
N SER A 8 43.18 -12.98 5.68
CA SER A 8 42.90 -12.35 4.42
C SER A 8 41.43 -12.53 4.04
N ILE A 9 40.71 -11.40 3.99
CA ILE A 9 39.44 -11.30 3.31
C ILE A 9 39.74 -11.31 1.81
N ARG A 10 39.60 -12.47 1.16
CA ARG A 10 39.49 -12.51 -0.31
C ARG A 10 38.13 -11.95 -0.70
N PRO A 11 38.06 -10.97 -1.58
CA PRO A 11 36.80 -10.55 -2.17
C PRO A 11 36.32 -11.74 -3.04
N PHE A 12 35.17 -12.29 -2.70
CA PHE A 12 34.43 -13.16 -3.59
C PHE A 12 33.93 -12.26 -4.75
N VAL A 13 34.72 -12.19 -5.81
CA VAL A 13 34.25 -11.76 -7.12
C VAL A 13 33.35 -12.89 -7.62
N VAL A 14 32.06 -12.75 -7.41
CA VAL A 14 31.07 -13.54 -8.12
C VAL A 14 31.18 -13.13 -9.59
N ALA A 15 31.94 -13.91 -10.35
CA ALA A 15 31.93 -13.83 -11.80
C ALA A 15 30.50 -14.19 -12.24
N LEU A 16 29.71 -13.19 -12.56
CA LEU A 16 28.42 -13.35 -13.22
C LEU A 16 28.73 -13.90 -14.63
N CYS A 17 28.78 -15.23 -14.76
CA CYS A 17 28.78 -15.86 -16.07
C CYS A 17 27.46 -15.50 -16.76
N VAL A 18 27.52 -14.48 -17.60
CA VAL A 18 26.47 -14.17 -18.55
C VAL A 18 26.46 -15.32 -19.56
N VAL A 19 25.67 -16.35 -19.29
CA VAL A 19 25.28 -17.33 -20.30
C VAL A 19 24.44 -16.57 -21.31
N VAL A 20 25.06 -16.12 -22.39
CA VAL A 20 24.37 -15.64 -23.59
C VAL A 20 23.70 -16.88 -24.22
N ALA A 21 22.55 -17.27 -23.68
CA ALA A 21 21.66 -18.14 -24.40
C ALA A 21 21.18 -17.36 -25.63
N THR A 22 21.52 -17.83 -26.82
CA THR A 22 20.95 -17.37 -28.09
C THR A 22 19.41 -17.34 -27.89
N PRO A 23 18.73 -16.21 -28.15
CA PRO A 23 17.28 -16.16 -28.06
C PRO A 23 16.76 -17.10 -29.17
N GLY A 24 16.16 -18.21 -28.78
CA GLY A 24 15.24 -18.90 -29.66
C GLY A 24 14.17 -17.86 -30.02
N LEU A 25 14.04 -17.52 -31.27
CA LEU A 25 13.03 -16.61 -31.82
C LEU A 25 11.66 -17.22 -31.48
N ALA A 26 11.11 -16.90 -30.33
CA ALA A 26 9.69 -17.04 -30.11
C ALA A 26 9.03 -16.10 -31.13
N GLN A 27 8.35 -16.67 -32.11
CA GLN A 27 7.57 -15.90 -33.08
C GLN A 27 6.53 -15.10 -32.27
N SER A 28 6.75 -13.79 -32.14
CA SER A 28 5.73 -12.89 -31.63
C SER A 28 4.53 -12.97 -32.56
N ARG A 29 3.40 -13.49 -32.06
CA ARG A 29 2.14 -13.39 -32.81
C ARG A 29 1.86 -11.90 -33.03
N PRO A 30 1.32 -11.52 -34.23
CA PRO A 30 0.93 -10.13 -34.44
C PRO A 30 -0.08 -9.71 -33.37
N LEU A 31 0.00 -8.46 -32.93
CA LEU A 31 -0.95 -7.89 -31.97
C LEU A 31 -2.35 -7.93 -32.60
N THR A 32 -3.35 -8.21 -31.77
CA THR A 32 -4.75 -8.27 -32.23
C THR A 32 -5.21 -6.87 -32.63
N GLU A 33 -5.80 -6.75 -33.81
CA GLU A 33 -6.46 -5.52 -34.25
C GLU A 33 -7.96 -5.65 -34.05
N SER A 34 -8.54 -4.70 -33.33
CA SER A 34 -9.97 -4.54 -33.14
C SER A 34 -10.43 -3.25 -33.77
N ARG A 35 -11.68 -3.17 -34.25
CA ARG A 35 -12.19 -1.98 -34.93
C ARG A 35 -13.45 -1.47 -34.25
N ALA A 36 -13.43 -0.20 -33.85
CA ALA A 36 -14.60 0.53 -33.40
C ALA A 36 -15.34 1.12 -34.59
N VAL A 37 -16.67 1.10 -34.54
CA VAL A 37 -17.54 1.68 -35.57
C VAL A 37 -18.44 2.74 -34.94
N ARG A 38 -18.57 3.89 -35.61
CA ARG A 38 -19.46 4.96 -35.11
C ARG A 38 -20.91 4.54 -35.24
N LEU A 39 -21.70 4.76 -34.20
CA LEU A 39 -23.15 4.57 -34.20
C LEU A 39 -23.79 5.48 -35.27
N PRO A 40 -24.70 4.97 -36.12
CA PRO A 40 -25.47 5.81 -37.05
C PRO A 40 -26.31 6.82 -36.28
N PRO A 41 -26.50 8.04 -36.84
CA PRO A 41 -27.39 9.05 -36.25
C PRO A 41 -28.82 8.53 -36.06
N GLY A 42 -29.33 8.62 -34.83
CA GLY A 42 -30.68 8.16 -34.50
C GLY A 42 -30.77 6.73 -33.95
N ASP A 43 -29.73 5.93 -34.14
CA ASP A 43 -29.62 4.61 -33.50
C ASP A 43 -29.14 4.77 -32.03
N GLY A 44 -29.61 3.88 -31.16
CA GLY A 44 -29.23 3.85 -29.76
C GLY A 44 -29.07 2.43 -29.25
N ILE A 45 -28.26 2.27 -28.20
CA ILE A 45 -28.10 1.00 -27.51
C ILE A 45 -28.85 1.10 -26.18
N ARG A 46 -29.75 0.15 -25.96
CA ARG A 46 -30.41 -0.02 -24.68
C ARG A 46 -29.61 -0.99 -23.83
N LEU A 47 -28.98 -0.49 -22.78
CA LEU A 47 -28.24 -1.33 -21.86
C LEU A 47 -29.17 -2.25 -21.06
N ASP A 48 -29.52 -3.40 -21.62
CA ASP A 48 -30.31 -4.44 -20.95
C ASP A 48 -29.56 -5.80 -20.87
N GLY A 49 -28.36 -5.83 -21.41
CA GLY A 49 -27.46 -6.98 -21.38
C GLY A 49 -27.75 -8.02 -22.46
N ARG A 50 -28.60 -7.77 -23.44
CA ARG A 50 -29.08 -8.78 -24.38
C ARG A 50 -28.42 -8.74 -25.76
N MET A 51 -27.84 -7.60 -26.17
CA MET A 51 -27.23 -7.39 -27.50
C MET A 51 -28.19 -7.74 -28.66
N VAL A 52 -29.45 -7.35 -28.55
CA VAL A 52 -30.46 -7.67 -29.58
C VAL A 52 -30.60 -6.57 -30.64
N GLU A 53 -30.06 -5.39 -30.43
CA GLU A 53 -30.11 -4.28 -31.38
C GLU A 53 -29.33 -4.61 -32.66
N PRO A 54 -29.96 -4.41 -33.84
CA PRO A 54 -29.29 -4.68 -35.13
C PRO A 54 -27.99 -3.91 -35.31
N VAL A 55 -27.82 -2.79 -34.63
CA VAL A 55 -26.63 -1.93 -34.73
C VAL A 55 -25.35 -2.63 -34.27
N TRP A 56 -25.44 -3.65 -33.41
CA TRP A 56 -24.27 -4.43 -33.03
C TRP A 56 -23.65 -5.18 -34.23
N ALA A 57 -24.46 -5.55 -35.21
CA ALA A 57 -23.99 -6.30 -36.39
C ALA A 57 -23.08 -5.50 -37.33
N ILE A 58 -23.09 -4.15 -37.27
CA ILE A 58 -22.23 -3.32 -38.15
C ILE A 58 -20.76 -3.34 -37.73
N ALA A 59 -20.48 -3.62 -36.46
CA ALA A 59 -19.11 -3.73 -35.95
C ALA A 59 -18.54 -5.14 -36.18
N PRO A 60 -17.30 -5.26 -36.71
CA PRO A 60 -16.66 -6.54 -36.84
C PRO A 60 -16.39 -7.14 -35.44
N ALA A 61 -16.56 -8.47 -35.34
CA ALA A 61 -16.31 -9.14 -34.07
C ALA A 61 -14.83 -9.49 -33.89
N THR A 62 -14.27 -9.14 -32.72
CA THR A 62 -13.01 -9.70 -32.23
C THR A 62 -13.33 -11.01 -31.53
N ASN A 63 -12.78 -12.15 -32.00
CA ASN A 63 -13.11 -13.49 -31.52
C ASN A 63 -11.89 -14.38 -31.25
N SER A 64 -10.69 -13.89 -31.45
CA SER A 64 -9.47 -14.65 -31.18
C SER A 64 -9.05 -14.47 -29.71
N PHE A 65 -9.16 -15.52 -28.91
CA PHE A 65 -8.73 -15.53 -27.51
C PHE A 65 -7.77 -16.69 -27.27
N THR A 66 -6.69 -16.40 -26.56
CA THR A 66 -5.63 -17.37 -26.23
C THR A 66 -5.47 -17.46 -24.71
N GLN A 67 -5.37 -18.67 -24.18
CA GLN A 67 -5.18 -18.92 -22.76
C GLN A 67 -3.81 -18.47 -22.28
N LEU A 68 -3.79 -17.73 -21.17
CA LEU A 68 -2.64 -17.59 -20.30
C LEU A 68 -2.61 -18.69 -19.24
N ASP A 69 -3.78 -19.07 -18.73
CA ASP A 69 -4.02 -20.13 -17.75
C ASP A 69 -5.28 -20.92 -18.13
N PRO A 70 -5.35 -22.24 -17.86
CA PRO A 70 -4.34 -23.14 -17.33
C PRO A 70 -3.28 -23.59 -18.34
N GLU A 71 -3.55 -23.50 -19.61
CA GLU A 71 -2.71 -24.04 -20.68
C GLU A 71 -2.22 -22.91 -21.58
N GLU A 72 -1.03 -22.40 -21.25
CA GLU A 72 -0.42 -21.26 -21.95
C GLU A 72 -0.37 -21.49 -23.47
N ALA A 73 -0.74 -20.45 -24.23
CA ALA A 73 -0.76 -20.43 -25.70
C ALA A 73 -1.79 -21.32 -26.39
N LYS A 74 -2.67 -22.04 -25.65
CA LYS A 74 -3.80 -22.74 -26.25
C LYS A 74 -4.94 -21.77 -26.59
N GLU A 75 -5.77 -22.13 -27.52
CA GLU A 75 -7.03 -21.46 -27.83
C GLU A 75 -7.97 -21.50 -26.60
N ALA A 76 -8.75 -20.42 -26.41
CA ALA A 76 -9.75 -20.40 -25.35
C ALA A 76 -10.75 -21.56 -25.49
N SER A 77 -11.13 -22.17 -24.36
CA SER A 77 -11.99 -23.37 -24.38
C SER A 77 -13.43 -23.09 -24.78
N GLU A 78 -13.87 -21.85 -24.64
CA GLU A 78 -15.21 -21.39 -24.98
C GLU A 78 -15.11 -20.12 -25.86
N ARG A 79 -15.97 -20.03 -26.85
CA ARG A 79 -15.99 -18.92 -27.84
C ARG A 79 -16.38 -17.59 -27.16
N THR A 80 -15.73 -16.52 -27.61
CA THR A 80 -16.04 -15.12 -27.20
C THR A 80 -16.15 -14.27 -28.47
N GLU A 81 -17.14 -13.40 -28.54
CA GLU A 81 -17.28 -12.39 -29.59
C GLU A 81 -17.44 -11.01 -28.95
N VAL A 82 -16.56 -10.09 -29.31
CA VAL A 82 -16.55 -8.71 -28.81
C VAL A 82 -16.77 -7.75 -29.97
N ARG A 83 -17.67 -6.81 -29.82
CA ARG A 83 -17.97 -5.77 -30.78
C ARG A 83 -17.84 -4.40 -30.11
N VAL A 84 -17.27 -3.42 -30.84
CA VAL A 84 -17.03 -2.09 -30.29
C VAL A 84 -17.72 -1.04 -31.16
N LEU A 85 -18.59 -0.28 -30.54
CA LEU A 85 -19.28 0.88 -31.12
C LEU A 85 -18.93 2.14 -30.35
N PHE A 86 -19.14 3.31 -30.96
CA PHE A 86 -18.93 4.58 -30.27
C PHE A 86 -19.83 5.68 -30.81
N ASP A 87 -20.16 6.65 -29.97
CA ASP A 87 -20.81 7.88 -30.32
C ASP A 87 -20.00 9.11 -29.85
N ASP A 88 -20.62 10.27 -29.75
CA ASP A 88 -19.98 11.50 -29.28
C ASP A 88 -19.72 11.52 -27.76
N ASN A 89 -20.33 10.61 -26.99
CA ASN A 89 -20.35 10.66 -25.53
C ASN A 89 -19.65 9.47 -24.88
N ALA A 90 -19.64 8.30 -25.55
CA ALA A 90 -19.21 7.07 -24.93
C ALA A 90 -18.66 6.03 -25.93
N LEU A 91 -17.84 5.14 -25.41
CA LEU A 91 -17.50 3.86 -26.02
C LEU A 91 -18.49 2.81 -25.54
N TYR A 92 -19.01 1.99 -26.47
CA TYR A 92 -19.87 0.85 -26.18
C TYR A 92 -19.16 -0.44 -26.54
N VAL A 93 -19.16 -1.38 -25.62
CA VAL A 93 -18.60 -2.73 -25.86
C VAL A 93 -19.68 -3.75 -25.59
N GLY A 94 -20.06 -4.48 -26.65
CA GLY A 94 -20.96 -5.61 -26.55
C GLY A 94 -20.18 -6.90 -26.62
N VAL A 95 -20.40 -7.80 -25.70
CA VAL A 95 -19.72 -9.10 -25.68
C VAL A 95 -20.70 -10.25 -25.51
N ARG A 96 -20.53 -11.26 -26.37
CA ARG A 96 -21.18 -12.57 -26.28
C ARG A 96 -20.16 -13.60 -25.81
N LEU A 97 -20.40 -14.18 -24.65
CA LEU A 97 -19.56 -15.18 -24.01
C LEU A 97 -20.28 -16.53 -24.04
N TYR A 98 -19.95 -17.35 -25.02
CA TYR A 98 -20.50 -18.70 -25.08
C TYR A 98 -19.95 -19.56 -23.95
N ASP A 99 -20.78 -20.39 -23.36
CA ASP A 99 -20.37 -21.36 -22.35
C ASP A 99 -21.29 -22.60 -22.37
N ARG A 100 -20.71 -23.77 -22.57
CA ARG A 100 -21.41 -25.06 -22.56
C ARG A 100 -21.64 -25.59 -21.16
N GLY A 101 -21.02 -24.98 -20.16
CA GLY A 101 -21.19 -25.36 -18.77
C GLY A 101 -22.02 -24.35 -17.99
N ARG A 102 -21.98 -24.48 -16.68
CA ARG A 102 -22.65 -23.54 -15.79
C ARG A 102 -21.90 -22.22 -15.71
N VAL A 103 -22.54 -21.13 -16.09
CA VAL A 103 -22.08 -19.77 -15.86
C VAL A 103 -22.13 -19.45 -14.36
N THR A 104 -21.05 -18.92 -13.81
CA THR A 104 -20.93 -18.60 -12.38
C THR A 104 -20.88 -17.10 -12.17
N GLY A 105 -21.95 -16.52 -11.64
CA GLY A 105 -22.03 -15.11 -11.23
C GLY A 105 -22.22 -15.00 -9.72
N ARG A 106 -21.25 -14.46 -9.01
CA ARG A 106 -21.39 -14.12 -7.59
C ARG A 106 -21.81 -12.68 -7.41
N LEU A 107 -22.72 -12.43 -6.48
CA LEU A 107 -22.99 -11.08 -6.01
C LEU A 107 -21.87 -10.60 -5.08
N GLY A 108 -21.47 -9.37 -5.23
CA GLY A 108 -20.48 -8.70 -4.42
C GLY A 108 -20.68 -7.19 -4.51
N ARG A 109 -19.96 -6.44 -3.72
CA ARG A 109 -19.82 -5.02 -3.96
C ARG A 109 -18.89 -4.76 -5.16
N ARG A 110 -18.94 -3.57 -5.70
CA ARG A 110 -17.95 -3.07 -6.66
C ARG A 110 -16.51 -3.26 -6.09
N ASP A 111 -15.57 -3.60 -6.95
CA ASP A 111 -14.15 -3.84 -6.69
C ASP A 111 -13.84 -5.01 -5.75
N MET A 112 -14.81 -5.86 -5.48
CA MET A 112 -14.57 -7.09 -4.72
C MET A 112 -13.91 -8.13 -5.60
N ASP A 113 -12.81 -8.71 -5.12
CA ASP A 113 -12.21 -9.88 -5.76
C ASP A 113 -13.09 -11.12 -5.54
N LEU A 114 -13.67 -11.63 -6.63
CA LEU A 114 -14.53 -12.79 -6.66
C LEU A 114 -13.90 -13.89 -7.52
N GLY A 115 -12.77 -14.43 -7.06
CA GLY A 115 -11.94 -15.39 -7.81
C GLY A 115 -12.62 -16.70 -8.22
N ASP A 116 -13.86 -16.96 -7.75
CA ASP A 116 -14.71 -18.10 -8.13
C ASP A 116 -15.85 -17.72 -9.08
N SER A 117 -15.89 -16.48 -9.58
CA SER A 117 -16.85 -15.98 -10.55
C SER A 117 -16.25 -15.97 -11.96
N ASP A 118 -17.13 -16.04 -12.99
CA ASP A 118 -16.74 -15.71 -14.35
C ASP A 118 -16.60 -14.19 -14.47
N TRP A 119 -15.66 -13.71 -15.31
CA TRP A 119 -15.42 -12.30 -15.54
C TRP A 119 -15.14 -12.02 -17.01
N PHE A 120 -15.49 -10.83 -17.44
CA PHE A 120 -15.03 -10.24 -18.69
C PHE A 120 -14.52 -8.84 -18.44
N GLY A 121 -13.30 -8.56 -18.93
CA GLY A 121 -12.60 -7.30 -18.77
C GLY A 121 -12.31 -6.60 -20.09
N VAL A 122 -12.42 -5.28 -20.07
CA VAL A 122 -12.06 -4.37 -21.17
C VAL A 122 -10.97 -3.44 -20.66
N MET A 123 -9.73 -3.63 -21.11
CA MET A 123 -8.58 -2.83 -20.73
C MET A 123 -8.23 -1.86 -21.86
N ILE A 124 -8.20 -0.57 -21.60
CA ILE A 124 -8.06 0.50 -22.59
C ILE A 124 -6.85 1.37 -22.28
N ASP A 125 -5.81 1.32 -23.11
CA ASP A 125 -4.74 2.32 -23.12
C ASP A 125 -5.14 3.45 -24.10
N SER A 126 -5.94 4.38 -23.61
CA SER A 126 -6.47 5.49 -24.42
C SER A 126 -5.44 6.58 -24.72
N TYR A 127 -4.32 6.62 -24.00
CA TYR A 127 -3.16 7.44 -24.34
C TYR A 127 -2.28 6.82 -25.42
N HIS A 128 -2.40 5.50 -25.62
CA HIS A 128 -1.49 4.69 -26.43
C HIS A 128 -0.02 4.88 -26.03
N ASP A 129 0.18 4.93 -24.70
CA ASP A 129 1.51 5.16 -24.11
C ASP A 129 2.24 3.86 -23.76
N HIS A 130 1.55 2.72 -23.89
CA HIS A 130 2.07 1.38 -23.60
C HIS A 130 2.51 1.21 -22.14
N ARG A 131 1.89 1.96 -21.20
CA ARG A 131 2.23 1.95 -19.78
C ARG A 131 1.04 1.97 -18.86
N THR A 132 -0.01 2.70 -19.24
CA THR A 132 -1.19 2.95 -18.42
C THR A 132 -2.43 2.52 -19.18
N ALA A 133 -3.29 1.72 -18.53
CA ALA A 133 -4.59 1.37 -19.08
C ALA A 133 -5.69 1.51 -18.04
N PHE A 134 -6.90 1.78 -18.50
CA PHE A 134 -8.12 1.82 -17.71
C PHE A 134 -8.86 0.50 -17.87
N GLY A 135 -9.12 -0.20 -16.78
CA GLY A 135 -9.80 -1.49 -16.75
C GLY A 135 -11.25 -1.38 -16.32
N PHE A 136 -12.11 -2.13 -17.00
CA PHE A 136 -13.56 -2.20 -16.73
C PHE A 136 -13.98 -3.66 -16.80
N ASP A 137 -14.19 -4.28 -15.64
CA ASP A 137 -14.57 -5.68 -15.54
C ASP A 137 -16.02 -5.82 -15.08
N VAL A 138 -16.68 -6.85 -15.55
CA VAL A 138 -18.00 -7.24 -15.08
C VAL A 138 -18.12 -8.76 -14.97
N ASN A 139 -18.90 -9.23 -13.99
CA ASN A 139 -19.28 -10.64 -13.88
C ASN A 139 -20.74 -10.85 -14.31
N PRO A 140 -21.20 -12.11 -14.49
CA PRO A 140 -22.58 -12.40 -14.92
C PRO A 140 -23.68 -11.89 -13.99
N ALA A 141 -23.35 -11.59 -12.72
CA ALA A 141 -24.29 -11.01 -11.75
C ALA A 141 -24.36 -9.46 -11.81
N GLY A 142 -23.59 -8.83 -12.73
CA GLY A 142 -23.53 -7.37 -12.88
C GLY A 142 -22.66 -6.67 -11.84
N VAL A 143 -21.79 -7.39 -11.14
CA VAL A 143 -20.77 -6.80 -10.26
C VAL A 143 -19.69 -6.20 -11.10
N ARG A 144 -19.37 -4.93 -10.86
CA ARG A 144 -18.32 -4.17 -11.56
C ARG A 144 -17.01 -4.20 -10.76
N ARG A 145 -15.91 -4.17 -11.46
CA ARG A 145 -14.57 -3.88 -10.93
C ARG A 145 -13.88 -2.91 -11.87
N ASP A 146 -13.19 -1.94 -11.31
CA ASP A 146 -12.45 -0.94 -12.04
C ASP A 146 -11.02 -0.90 -11.57
N GLU A 147 -10.10 -0.61 -12.50
CA GLU A 147 -8.70 -0.51 -12.16
C GLU A 147 -7.93 0.39 -13.13
N ILE A 148 -6.87 1.00 -12.64
CA ILE A 148 -5.84 1.57 -13.49
C ILE A 148 -4.66 0.60 -13.48
N LYS A 149 -4.36 0.01 -14.63
CA LYS A 149 -3.16 -0.81 -14.80
C LYS A 149 -1.98 0.09 -15.11
N VAL A 150 -0.93 -0.05 -14.29
CA VAL A 150 0.38 0.56 -14.54
C VAL A 150 1.40 -0.57 -14.56
N ILE A 151 2.50 -0.43 -15.30
CA ILE A 151 3.54 -1.47 -15.32
C ILE A 151 3.91 -1.85 -13.88
N ASN A 152 3.76 -3.14 -13.55
CA ASN A 152 4.04 -3.79 -12.27
C ASN A 152 3.10 -3.45 -11.10
N GLN A 153 2.01 -2.71 -11.31
CA GLN A 153 1.07 -2.42 -10.22
C GLN A 153 -0.31 -2.07 -10.75
N ASP A 154 -1.34 -2.71 -10.22
CA ASP A 154 -2.73 -2.39 -10.48
C ASP A 154 -3.28 -1.51 -9.33
N ASP A 155 -4.03 -0.47 -9.70
CA ASP A 155 -4.68 0.44 -8.76
C ASP A 155 -6.20 0.28 -8.85
N ASN A 156 -6.77 -0.45 -7.89
CA ASN A 156 -8.20 -0.74 -7.79
C ASN A 156 -8.97 0.33 -6.98
N SER A 157 -8.35 1.44 -6.68
CA SER A 157 -8.97 2.52 -5.91
C SER A 157 -9.60 3.60 -6.78
N TRP A 158 -9.39 3.52 -8.10
CA TRP A 158 -10.05 4.37 -9.08
C TRP A 158 -11.52 3.95 -9.24
N ASP A 159 -12.46 4.86 -9.04
CA ASP A 159 -13.91 4.61 -8.99
C ASP A 159 -14.67 5.45 -10.06
N PRO A 160 -14.57 5.09 -11.37
CA PRO A 160 -15.19 5.80 -12.45
C PRO A 160 -16.72 5.60 -12.49
N VAL A 161 -17.44 6.52 -13.09
CA VAL A 161 -18.89 6.41 -13.32
C VAL A 161 -19.16 5.86 -14.72
N TRP A 162 -19.45 4.56 -14.80
CA TRP A 162 -19.81 3.87 -16.05
C TRP A 162 -20.95 2.89 -15.83
N ASP A 163 -21.58 2.47 -16.91
CA ASP A 163 -22.73 1.59 -16.86
C ASP A 163 -22.47 0.28 -17.59
N VAL A 164 -23.06 -0.80 -17.09
CA VAL A 164 -23.03 -2.12 -17.71
C VAL A 164 -24.29 -2.89 -17.36
N ALA A 165 -24.79 -3.67 -18.31
CA ALA A 165 -25.86 -4.64 -18.09
C ALA A 165 -25.40 -6.04 -18.55
N THR A 166 -25.88 -7.07 -17.86
CA THR A 166 -25.53 -8.46 -18.14
C THR A 166 -26.81 -9.32 -18.24
N SER A 167 -26.77 -10.34 -19.07
CA SER A 167 -27.84 -11.34 -19.18
C SER A 167 -27.26 -12.74 -19.33
N VAL A 168 -27.89 -13.72 -18.71
CA VAL A 168 -27.50 -15.14 -18.81
C VAL A 168 -28.59 -15.90 -19.53
N ASP A 169 -28.25 -16.74 -20.53
CA ASP A 169 -29.15 -17.57 -21.28
C ASP A 169 -28.61 -19.00 -21.46
N SER A 170 -29.25 -19.81 -22.31
CA SER A 170 -28.89 -21.20 -22.55
C SER A 170 -27.55 -21.37 -23.31
N LEU A 171 -27.03 -20.34 -23.95
CA LEU A 171 -25.78 -20.35 -24.72
C LEU A 171 -24.59 -19.81 -23.93
N GLY A 172 -24.81 -19.21 -22.74
CA GLY A 172 -23.80 -18.58 -21.92
C GLY A 172 -24.27 -17.26 -21.32
N TRP A 173 -23.54 -16.18 -21.54
CA TRP A 173 -23.93 -14.85 -21.05
C TRP A 173 -23.47 -13.74 -21.97
N THR A 174 -24.06 -12.56 -21.78
CA THR A 174 -23.77 -11.33 -22.54
C THR A 174 -23.52 -10.20 -21.58
N ALA A 175 -22.76 -9.22 -22.03
CA ALA A 175 -22.59 -7.94 -21.34
C ALA A 175 -22.56 -6.79 -22.34
N GLU A 176 -23.17 -5.68 -21.98
CA GLU A 176 -23.17 -4.42 -22.71
C GLU A 176 -22.61 -3.31 -21.82
N TYR A 177 -21.47 -2.78 -22.23
CA TYR A 177 -20.74 -1.70 -21.52
C TYR A 177 -21.07 -0.36 -22.17
N ARG A 178 -21.24 0.67 -21.37
CA ARG A 178 -21.21 2.06 -21.77
C ARG A 178 -20.15 2.78 -20.94
N ILE A 179 -19.05 3.13 -21.57
CA ILE A 179 -17.89 3.80 -20.96
C ILE A 179 -17.86 5.25 -21.44
N PRO A 180 -18.30 6.23 -20.61
CA PRO A 180 -18.30 7.63 -20.99
C PRO A 180 -16.89 8.17 -21.21
N TYR A 181 -16.67 8.97 -22.23
CA TYR A 181 -15.38 9.63 -22.44
C TYR A 181 -14.96 10.54 -21.30
N SER A 182 -15.91 10.95 -20.49
CA SER A 182 -15.60 11.66 -19.24
C SER A 182 -14.80 10.84 -18.24
N GLN A 183 -14.78 9.52 -18.35
CA GLN A 183 -14.01 8.65 -17.46
C GLN A 183 -12.66 8.22 -18.04
N LEU A 184 -12.40 8.56 -19.30
CA LEU A 184 -11.16 8.26 -19.99
C LEU A 184 -10.34 9.54 -20.22
N ARG A 185 -9.04 9.37 -20.34
CA ARG A 185 -8.10 10.44 -20.71
C ARG A 185 -7.45 10.03 -22.03
N PHE A 186 -7.57 10.84 -23.05
CA PHE A 186 -7.10 10.51 -24.41
C PHE A 186 -6.52 11.72 -25.14
N SER A 187 -5.85 11.47 -26.27
CA SER A 187 -5.26 12.49 -27.12
C SER A 187 -6.33 13.40 -27.73
N SER A 188 -5.99 14.63 -28.05
CA SER A 188 -6.85 15.58 -28.80
C SER A 188 -6.77 15.40 -30.33
N GLU A 189 -6.08 14.40 -30.82
CA GLU A 189 -5.97 14.13 -32.26
C GLU A 189 -7.31 13.67 -32.84
N ARG A 190 -7.53 14.00 -34.12
CA ARG A 190 -8.80 13.71 -34.81
C ARG A 190 -9.04 12.22 -35.05
N GLU A 191 -8.00 11.50 -35.46
CA GLU A 191 -8.00 10.04 -35.57
C GLU A 191 -7.13 9.46 -34.48
N GLN A 192 -7.68 8.46 -33.77
CA GLN A 192 -7.01 7.86 -32.62
C GLN A 192 -6.89 6.36 -32.78
N THR A 193 -5.76 5.85 -32.36
CA THR A 193 -5.52 4.43 -32.10
C THR A 193 -5.32 4.26 -30.61
N TRP A 194 -6.09 3.38 -29.98
CA TRP A 194 -5.93 3.06 -28.57
C TRP A 194 -5.33 1.67 -28.42
N GLY A 195 -4.60 1.42 -27.33
CA GLY A 195 -4.29 0.07 -26.90
C GLY A 195 -5.54 -0.61 -26.35
N ILE A 196 -5.78 -1.89 -26.68
CA ILE A 196 -6.94 -2.64 -26.20
C ILE A 196 -6.56 -4.06 -25.83
N GLN A 197 -7.09 -4.54 -24.71
CA GLN A 197 -7.05 -5.94 -24.32
C GLN A 197 -8.41 -6.36 -23.81
N PHE A 198 -8.92 -7.47 -24.32
CA PHE A 198 -10.09 -8.14 -23.80
C PHE A 198 -9.63 -9.35 -23.01
N GLU A 199 -10.18 -9.48 -21.81
CA GLU A 199 -9.80 -10.52 -20.84
C GLU A 199 -11.05 -11.34 -20.46
N ARG A 200 -10.96 -12.65 -20.48
CA ARG A 200 -12.04 -13.55 -20.07
C ARG A 200 -11.55 -14.50 -19.00
N VAL A 201 -12.27 -14.56 -17.89
CA VAL A 201 -12.09 -15.56 -16.83
C VAL A 201 -13.26 -16.52 -16.81
N ILE A 202 -13.00 -17.84 -16.90
CA ILE A 202 -13.97 -18.90 -16.66
C ILE A 202 -13.63 -19.53 -15.31
N GLY A 203 -14.33 -19.08 -14.25
CA GLY A 203 -14.00 -19.41 -12.87
C GLY A 203 -13.98 -20.92 -12.59
N ARG A 204 -14.96 -21.70 -13.12
CA ARG A 204 -15.03 -23.14 -12.95
C ARG A 204 -13.81 -23.90 -13.52
N ARG A 205 -13.08 -23.31 -14.49
CA ARG A 205 -11.92 -23.91 -15.15
C ARG A 205 -10.59 -23.30 -14.67
N ASN A 206 -10.59 -22.23 -13.89
CA ASN A 206 -9.43 -21.35 -13.69
C ASN A 206 -8.79 -20.93 -15.03
N GLU A 207 -9.61 -20.76 -16.04
CA GLU A 207 -9.16 -20.35 -17.34
C GLU A 207 -9.12 -18.81 -17.39
N TYR A 208 -7.99 -18.30 -17.80
CA TYR A 208 -7.77 -16.88 -18.11
C TYR A 208 -7.27 -16.78 -19.54
N ALA A 209 -8.09 -16.21 -20.39
CA ALA A 209 -7.82 -16.03 -21.81
C ALA A 209 -7.87 -14.56 -22.20
N VAL A 210 -7.02 -14.17 -23.12
CA VAL A 210 -6.80 -12.78 -23.56
C VAL A 210 -6.85 -12.67 -25.09
N SER A 211 -7.26 -11.49 -25.59
CA SER A 211 -7.33 -11.23 -27.03
C SER A 211 -5.94 -10.99 -27.63
N SER A 212 -5.01 -10.33 -26.94
CA SER A 212 -3.60 -10.18 -27.36
C SER A 212 -2.70 -10.97 -26.44
N PHE A 213 -2.24 -12.11 -26.91
CA PHE A 213 -1.47 -13.05 -26.10
C PHE A 213 0.00 -12.63 -25.99
N THR A 214 0.52 -12.65 -24.77
CA THR A 214 1.95 -12.50 -24.47
C THR A 214 2.41 -13.67 -23.61
N PRO A 215 3.47 -14.41 -24.01
CA PRO A 215 4.01 -15.50 -23.20
C PRO A 215 4.44 -15.03 -21.80
N LYS A 216 4.28 -15.90 -20.79
CA LYS A 216 4.74 -15.62 -19.41
C LYS A 216 6.27 -15.43 -19.28
N ALA A 217 7.01 -15.86 -20.30
CA ALA A 217 8.45 -15.64 -20.40
C ALA A 217 8.81 -14.19 -20.73
N ASP A 218 7.89 -13.43 -21.31
CA ASP A 218 8.08 -12.04 -21.74
C ASP A 218 7.48 -11.06 -20.71
N VAL A 219 7.79 -9.78 -20.91
CA VAL A 219 7.08 -8.69 -20.20
C VAL A 219 5.73 -8.49 -20.87
N GLY A 220 4.67 -8.86 -20.17
CA GLY A 220 3.28 -8.69 -20.59
C GLY A 220 2.67 -7.35 -20.17
N GLY A 221 1.35 -7.30 -20.13
CA GLY A 221 0.57 -6.13 -19.72
C GLY A 221 0.45 -5.06 -20.80
N VAL A 222 0.21 -3.83 -20.39
CA VAL A 222 -0.11 -2.69 -21.26
C VAL A 222 0.83 -2.53 -22.48
N PRO A 223 2.15 -2.76 -22.37
CA PRO A 223 3.06 -2.70 -23.53
C PRO A 223 2.76 -3.67 -24.67
N ARG A 224 1.92 -4.68 -24.43
CA ARG A 224 1.59 -5.76 -25.36
C ARG A 224 0.11 -5.81 -25.73
N TYR A 225 -0.66 -4.80 -25.40
CA TYR A 225 -2.06 -4.71 -25.81
C TYR A 225 -2.19 -4.60 -27.33
N GLY A 226 -3.27 -5.14 -27.88
CA GLY A 226 -3.64 -4.96 -29.27
C GLY A 226 -4.05 -3.51 -29.59
N HIS A 227 -4.47 -3.28 -30.83
CA HIS A 227 -4.88 -1.95 -31.27
C HIS A 227 -6.39 -1.87 -31.48
N LEU A 228 -7.03 -0.82 -30.97
CA LEU A 228 -8.39 -0.42 -31.31
C LEU A 228 -8.33 0.72 -32.34
N MET A 229 -8.74 0.43 -33.54
CA MET A 229 -8.72 1.33 -34.69
C MET A 229 -10.12 1.88 -34.98
N GLY A 230 -10.20 2.96 -35.74
CA GLY A 230 -11.46 3.50 -36.28
C GLY A 230 -12.11 4.60 -35.41
N LEU A 231 -11.50 4.93 -34.27
CA LEU A 231 -11.94 6.04 -33.43
C LEU A 231 -11.60 7.37 -34.10
N ARG A 232 -12.59 8.23 -34.26
CA ARG A 232 -12.40 9.56 -34.88
C ARG A 232 -13.38 10.59 -34.36
N ASP A 233 -12.95 11.84 -34.33
CA ASP A 233 -13.75 13.00 -33.97
C ASP A 233 -14.39 12.80 -32.56
N LEU A 234 -13.62 12.26 -31.60
CA LEU A 234 -14.08 12.05 -30.23
C LEU A 234 -14.24 13.38 -29.53
N GLN A 235 -15.36 13.55 -28.85
CA GLN A 235 -15.60 14.74 -28.05
C GLN A 235 -15.25 14.46 -26.58
N PRO A 236 -14.48 15.32 -25.91
CA PRO A 236 -14.30 15.20 -24.47
C PRO A 236 -15.67 15.37 -23.80
N GLY A 237 -16.00 14.46 -22.90
CA GLY A 237 -17.28 14.53 -22.19
C GLY A 237 -17.45 15.81 -21.35
N ARG A 238 -18.55 15.91 -20.60
CA ARG A 238 -18.81 17.06 -19.74
C ARG A 238 -17.62 17.37 -18.84
N ARG A 239 -17.30 18.67 -18.71
CA ARG A 239 -16.07 19.14 -18.09
C ARG A 239 -16.11 19.20 -16.57
N LEU A 240 -17.31 19.33 -15.99
CA LEU A 240 -17.48 19.57 -14.56
C LEU A 240 -18.26 18.43 -13.91
N GLU A 241 -17.73 17.88 -12.86
CA GLU A 241 -18.41 16.98 -11.92
C GLU A 241 -18.32 17.56 -10.51
N LEU A 242 -19.40 17.53 -9.80
CA LEU A 242 -19.51 18.01 -8.42
C LEU A 242 -20.03 16.88 -7.55
N LEU A 243 -19.41 16.68 -6.40
CA LEU A 243 -19.80 15.67 -5.43
C LEU A 243 -19.95 16.33 -4.04
N PRO A 244 -21.05 17.12 -3.81
CA PRO A 244 -21.36 17.58 -2.47
C PRO A 244 -21.69 16.40 -1.56
N TYR A 245 -21.30 16.50 -0.30
CA TYR A 245 -21.63 15.51 0.71
C TYR A 245 -21.90 16.14 2.06
N THR A 246 -22.63 15.39 2.88
CA THR A 246 -22.83 15.71 4.30
C THR A 246 -22.58 14.46 5.15
N VAL A 247 -22.05 14.68 6.33
CA VAL A 247 -21.79 13.65 7.31
C VAL A 247 -22.40 14.03 8.64
N GLN A 248 -23.18 13.10 9.20
CA GLN A 248 -23.71 13.17 10.55
C GLN A 248 -23.00 12.14 11.39
N ARG A 249 -22.43 12.56 12.51
CA ARG A 249 -21.72 11.67 13.45
C ARG A 249 -22.36 11.79 14.84
N ALA A 250 -22.71 10.65 15.42
CA ALA A 250 -23.12 10.52 16.83
C ALA A 250 -22.08 9.65 17.55
N SER A 251 -21.47 10.16 18.60
CA SER A 251 -20.44 9.47 19.36
C SER A 251 -20.93 9.24 20.79
N TYR A 252 -20.94 7.99 21.20
CA TYR A 252 -21.26 7.50 22.53
C TYR A 252 -19.95 6.97 23.14
N VAL A 253 -19.20 7.84 23.79
CA VAL A 253 -17.85 7.58 24.30
C VAL A 253 -17.80 7.89 25.77
N ASP A 254 -17.17 7.02 26.58
CA ASP A 254 -17.02 7.31 28.00
C ASP A 254 -16.26 8.62 28.22
N PRO A 255 -16.92 9.65 28.79
CA PRO A 255 -16.24 10.92 29.06
C PRO A 255 -15.20 10.77 30.20
N GLY A 256 -15.30 9.73 31.03
CA GLY A 256 -14.49 9.62 32.23
C GLY A 256 -14.56 10.89 33.09
N PRO A 257 -13.48 11.27 33.79
CA PRO A 257 -13.42 12.52 34.55
C PRO A 257 -13.18 13.76 33.69
N ASN A 258 -13.17 13.63 32.34
CA ASN A 258 -12.83 14.73 31.43
C ASN A 258 -14.02 15.70 31.27
N PRO A 259 -13.94 16.96 31.75
CA PRO A 259 -15.08 17.90 31.73
C PRO A 259 -15.41 18.41 30.33
N PHE A 260 -14.56 18.17 29.34
CA PHE A 260 -14.76 18.62 27.95
C PHE A 260 -15.46 17.58 27.07
N LYS A 261 -15.47 16.32 27.46
CA LYS A 261 -16.14 15.24 26.74
C LYS A 261 -17.61 15.17 27.12
N LYS A 262 -18.46 14.91 26.14
CA LYS A 262 -19.92 14.72 26.32
C LYS A 262 -20.29 13.34 25.78
N ASP A 263 -21.23 12.70 26.47
CA ASP A 263 -21.85 11.45 26.05
C ASP A 263 -23.38 11.62 26.10
N PRO A 264 -24.11 11.60 24.97
CA PRO A 264 -23.57 11.56 23.58
C PRO A 264 -23.05 12.91 23.09
N SER A 265 -22.20 12.87 22.04
CA SER A 265 -21.81 14.04 21.26
C SER A 265 -22.24 13.92 19.81
N PHE A 266 -22.68 15.02 19.20
CA PHE A 266 -23.13 15.06 17.82
C PHE A 266 -22.29 16.06 17.02
N ALA A 267 -21.91 15.67 15.81
CA ALA A 267 -21.18 16.53 14.89
C ALA A 267 -21.77 16.41 13.48
N THR A 268 -21.82 17.55 12.79
CA THR A 268 -22.24 17.64 11.39
C THR A 268 -21.11 18.28 10.61
N SER A 269 -20.72 17.66 9.50
CA SER A 269 -19.81 18.26 8.52
C SER A 269 -20.39 18.21 7.12
N ALA A 270 -19.96 19.13 6.28
CA ALA A 270 -20.30 19.18 4.87
C ALA A 270 -19.05 19.55 4.09
N GLY A 271 -18.94 19.01 2.89
CA GLY A 271 -17.84 19.27 1.99
C GLY A 271 -18.25 19.11 0.53
N LEU A 272 -17.30 19.40 -0.34
CA LEU A 272 -17.50 19.36 -1.79
C LEU A 272 -16.23 18.87 -2.46
N ASP A 273 -16.37 17.81 -3.26
CA ASP A 273 -15.34 17.41 -4.21
C ASP A 273 -15.72 17.91 -5.61
N VAL A 274 -14.73 18.40 -6.34
CA VAL A 274 -14.88 18.99 -7.67
C VAL A 274 -13.91 18.32 -8.61
N VAL A 275 -14.38 17.78 -9.71
CA VAL A 275 -13.56 17.29 -10.82
C VAL A 275 -13.82 18.16 -12.03
N TYR A 276 -12.79 18.87 -12.49
CA TYR A 276 -12.88 19.73 -13.67
C TYR A 276 -11.86 19.31 -14.72
N ARG A 277 -12.34 18.94 -15.90
CA ARG A 277 -11.46 18.59 -17.04
C ARG A 277 -11.08 19.86 -17.78
N VAL A 278 -9.84 20.29 -17.52
CA VAL A 278 -9.22 21.44 -18.18
C VAL A 278 -9.08 21.17 -19.69
N SER A 279 -8.71 19.94 -20.02
CA SER A 279 -8.63 19.40 -21.38
C SER A 279 -8.92 17.88 -21.34
N PRO A 280 -9.03 17.19 -22.50
CA PRO A 280 -9.27 15.73 -22.51
C PRO A 280 -8.24 14.92 -21.72
N ASN A 281 -7.06 15.47 -21.52
CA ASN A 281 -5.90 14.81 -20.94
C ASN A 281 -5.36 15.47 -19.66
N VAL A 282 -5.99 16.56 -19.18
CA VAL A 282 -5.62 17.25 -17.94
C VAL A 282 -6.85 17.48 -17.06
N THR A 283 -6.80 17.02 -15.82
CA THR A 283 -7.89 17.12 -14.85
C THR A 283 -7.44 17.89 -13.60
N LEU A 284 -8.30 18.77 -13.12
CA LEU A 284 -8.23 19.38 -11.80
C LEU A 284 -9.21 18.64 -10.88
N ASN A 285 -8.70 18.06 -9.81
CA ASN A 285 -9.48 17.56 -8.68
C ASN A 285 -9.29 18.53 -7.51
N ALA A 286 -10.36 19.00 -6.91
CA ALA A 286 -10.30 19.86 -5.74
C ALA A 286 -11.26 19.34 -4.66
N ALA A 287 -10.88 19.49 -3.40
CA ALA A 287 -11.72 19.16 -2.27
C ALA A 287 -11.75 20.31 -1.28
N LEU A 288 -12.94 20.72 -0.87
CA LEU A 288 -13.18 21.71 0.15
C LEU A 288 -13.74 21.04 1.40
N ASN A 289 -13.07 21.25 2.53
CA ASN A 289 -13.41 20.63 3.80
C ASN A 289 -13.60 19.08 3.65
N PRO A 290 -12.64 18.37 3.05
CA PRO A 290 -12.80 16.94 2.81
C PRO A 290 -12.99 16.23 4.15
N ASP A 291 -14.14 15.58 4.32
CA ASP A 291 -14.34 14.68 5.43
C ASP A 291 -13.78 13.30 5.06
N PHE A 292 -12.65 13.02 5.60
CA PHE A 292 -12.05 11.70 5.55
C PHE A 292 -12.54 10.80 6.70
N GLY A 293 -13.77 11.01 7.17
CA GLY A 293 -14.42 10.10 8.11
C GLY A 293 -14.20 8.68 7.63
N GLN A 294 -13.21 8.02 8.24
CA GLN A 294 -12.74 6.72 7.79
C GLN A 294 -13.89 5.72 7.99
N VAL A 295 -14.52 5.35 6.90
CA VAL A 295 -15.49 4.26 6.87
C VAL A 295 -14.76 2.94 7.20
N GLU A 296 -13.46 2.86 6.87
CA GLU A 296 -12.59 1.74 7.21
C GLU A 296 -11.59 2.13 8.31
N VAL A 297 -11.62 1.39 9.40
CA VAL A 297 -10.70 1.57 10.55
C VAL A 297 -9.37 0.89 10.25
N ASP A 298 -8.25 1.55 10.57
CA ASP A 298 -6.94 0.91 10.53
C ASP A 298 -6.84 -0.17 11.63
N PRO A 299 -6.15 -1.31 11.37
CA PRO A 299 -6.04 -2.39 12.35
C PRO A 299 -5.31 -1.95 13.62
N ALA A 300 -5.67 -2.54 14.76
CA ALA A 300 -4.96 -2.31 16.02
C ALA A 300 -3.57 -2.98 15.96
N VAL A 301 -2.53 -2.20 16.25
CA VAL A 301 -1.13 -2.67 16.29
C VAL A 301 -0.49 -2.23 17.60
N VAL A 302 0.19 -3.17 18.28
CA VAL A 302 1.05 -2.87 19.43
C VAL A 302 2.49 -2.74 18.92
N ASN A 303 2.97 -1.50 18.79
CA ASN A 303 4.32 -1.22 18.30
C ASN A 303 5.26 -0.93 19.49
N LEU A 304 6.13 -1.88 19.83
CA LEU A 304 7.21 -1.73 20.83
C LEU A 304 8.55 -1.34 20.19
N GLY A 305 8.59 -1.21 18.86
CA GLY A 305 9.79 -0.88 18.10
C GLY A 305 10.15 0.60 18.12
N VAL A 306 11.18 0.96 17.36
CA VAL A 306 11.67 2.34 17.18
C VAL A 306 11.16 2.98 15.88
N TYR A 307 10.54 2.20 15.01
CA TYR A 307 10.10 2.64 13.68
C TYR A 307 8.60 2.96 13.68
N GLU A 308 8.24 4.00 12.94
CA GLU A 308 6.84 4.36 12.67
C GLU A 308 6.15 3.28 11.82
N THR A 309 4.88 2.98 12.12
CA THR A 309 4.07 2.07 11.30
C THR A 309 3.58 2.77 10.03
N PHE A 310 3.81 2.17 8.88
CA PHE A 310 3.32 2.66 7.59
C PHE A 310 1.89 2.14 7.34
N PHE A 311 0.99 3.04 6.93
CA PHE A 311 -0.38 2.71 6.51
C PHE A 311 -0.61 3.18 5.07
N GLN A 312 -1.28 2.37 4.27
CA GLN A 312 -1.65 2.73 2.91
C GLN A 312 -2.67 3.86 2.89
N GLU A 313 -2.61 4.72 1.85
CA GLU A 313 -3.60 5.77 1.63
C GLU A 313 -4.93 5.18 1.17
N LYS A 314 -6.04 5.72 1.68
CA LYS A 314 -7.41 5.29 1.36
C LYS A 314 -8.31 6.44 0.93
N ARG A 315 -7.85 7.69 1.04
CA ARG A 315 -8.64 8.89 0.76
C ARG A 315 -8.70 9.17 -0.75
N PRO A 316 -9.90 9.26 -1.36
CA PRO A 316 -10.06 9.34 -2.81
C PRO A 316 -9.26 10.45 -3.49
N LEU A 317 -9.22 11.67 -2.93
CA LEU A 317 -8.46 12.78 -3.50
C LEU A 317 -6.96 12.45 -3.71
N PHE A 318 -6.36 11.69 -2.80
CA PHE A 318 -4.92 11.36 -2.87
C PHE A 318 -4.65 10.09 -3.66
N VAL A 319 -5.62 9.18 -3.71
CA VAL A 319 -5.49 7.91 -4.40
C VAL A 319 -5.74 8.05 -5.89
N GLU A 320 -6.84 8.71 -6.29
CA GLU A 320 -7.20 8.88 -7.69
C GLU A 320 -6.12 9.65 -8.47
N GLY A 321 -5.51 9.04 -9.51
CA GLY A 321 -4.39 9.61 -10.24
C GLY A 321 -3.11 9.80 -9.40
N GLY A 322 -3.01 9.10 -8.27
CA GLY A 322 -1.86 9.12 -7.37
C GLY A 322 -0.59 8.53 -7.99
N GLU A 323 -0.75 7.69 -9.00
CA GLU A 323 0.34 7.07 -9.75
C GLU A 323 1.28 8.08 -10.43
N ILE A 324 0.79 9.27 -10.77
CA ILE A 324 1.61 10.35 -11.32
C ILE A 324 2.65 10.84 -10.32
N PHE A 325 2.30 10.86 -9.01
CA PHE A 325 3.16 11.37 -7.95
C PHE A 325 4.18 10.35 -7.43
N ARG A 326 4.12 9.11 -7.90
CA ARG A 326 5.13 8.11 -7.54
C ARG A 326 6.49 8.53 -8.05
N PHE A 327 7.50 8.35 -7.21
CA PHE A 327 8.86 8.73 -7.47
C PHE A 327 9.82 7.59 -7.07
N GLY A 328 10.90 7.43 -7.85
CA GLY A 328 11.95 6.45 -7.61
C GLY A 328 11.68 5.06 -8.20
N ALA A 329 12.70 4.23 -8.18
CA ALA A 329 12.60 2.82 -8.53
C ALA A 329 11.86 2.07 -7.42
N ASP A 330 10.94 1.21 -7.80
CA ASP A 330 10.02 0.41 -6.98
C ASP A 330 10.46 0.16 -5.52
N GLY A 331 10.32 1.18 -4.68
CA GLY A 331 10.08 1.08 -3.26
C GLY A 331 11.11 0.42 -2.32
N THR A 332 12.38 0.24 -2.70
CA THR A 332 13.21 -0.69 -1.95
C THR A 332 14.15 -0.11 -0.89
N SER A 333 14.54 1.15 -0.89
CA SER A 333 15.61 1.50 0.07
C SER A 333 15.60 2.90 0.68
N GLY A 334 15.08 3.91 0.04
CA GLY A 334 15.24 5.29 0.52
C GLY A 334 14.10 5.84 1.37
N GLY A 335 12.91 5.34 1.17
CA GLY A 335 11.67 5.97 1.65
C GLY A 335 10.85 6.51 0.49
N GLN A 336 9.85 7.31 0.80
CA GLN A 336 8.98 7.96 -0.18
C GLN A 336 9.06 9.47 -0.02
N LEU A 337 9.28 10.22 -1.10
CA LEU A 337 9.26 11.69 -1.09
C LEU A 337 7.89 12.26 -0.74
N PHE A 338 6.83 11.54 -1.11
CA PHE A 338 5.45 11.91 -0.81
C PHE A 338 4.68 10.78 -0.15
N TYR A 339 4.18 11.05 1.06
CA TYR A 339 3.30 10.19 1.84
C TYR A 339 2.08 11.00 2.26
N SER A 340 1.01 10.87 1.51
CA SER A 340 -0.19 11.72 1.63
C SER A 340 -0.83 11.69 3.01
N ARG A 341 -0.66 10.62 3.79
CA ARG A 341 -1.14 10.55 5.19
C ARG A 341 -0.47 11.54 6.15
N ARG A 342 0.59 12.24 5.73
CA ARG A 342 1.14 13.38 6.47
C ARG A 342 0.19 14.58 6.48
N ILE A 343 -0.65 14.72 5.44
CA ILE A 343 -1.64 15.78 5.32
C ILE A 343 -2.89 15.36 6.10
N GLY A 344 -3.30 16.15 7.08
CA GLY A 344 -4.48 15.86 7.92
C GLY A 344 -4.27 14.77 8.97
N ARG A 345 -3.02 14.44 9.33
CA ARG A 345 -2.70 13.51 10.44
C ARG A 345 -3.17 14.06 11.80
N ALA A 346 -3.08 13.23 12.84
CA ALA A 346 -3.27 13.69 14.21
C ALA A 346 -2.31 14.86 14.54
N PRO A 347 -2.73 15.83 15.37
CA PRO A 347 -1.89 16.96 15.76
C PRO A 347 -0.54 16.53 16.35
N SER A 348 0.49 17.32 16.07
CA SER A 348 1.89 17.02 16.40
C SER A 348 2.21 17.17 17.88
N LEU A 349 1.49 18.04 18.59
CA LEU A 349 1.65 18.24 20.04
C LEU A 349 0.42 17.74 20.78
N ALA A 350 0.66 17.34 22.04
CA ALA A 350 -0.40 17.06 22.99
C ALA A 350 -0.72 18.32 23.82
N ALA A 351 -1.95 18.40 24.31
CA ALA A 351 -2.32 19.40 25.30
C ALA A 351 -1.45 19.25 26.57
N PRO A 352 -1.13 20.34 27.28
CA PRO A 352 -0.28 20.28 28.48
C PRO A 352 -0.84 19.42 29.61
N GLU A 353 -2.17 19.26 29.67
CA GLU A 353 -2.86 18.54 30.73
C GLU A 353 -3.70 17.38 30.19
N ALA A 354 -3.82 16.30 30.94
CA ALA A 354 -4.59 15.12 30.56
C ALA A 354 -6.11 15.41 30.43
N ALA A 355 -6.67 16.32 31.25
CA ALA A 355 -8.06 16.77 31.13
C ALA A 355 -8.16 17.78 29.97
N SER A 356 -8.26 17.27 28.76
CA SER A 356 -8.27 18.08 27.53
C SER A 356 -9.24 17.53 26.48
N ASP A 357 -9.65 18.44 25.58
CA ASP A 357 -10.38 18.14 24.35
C ASP A 357 -9.48 18.55 23.19
N GLN A 358 -8.90 17.55 22.54
CA GLN A 358 -7.95 17.71 21.43
C GLN A 358 -8.53 17.04 20.18
N PRO A 359 -8.43 17.66 19.00
CA PRO A 359 -8.79 17.02 17.74
C PRO A 359 -8.00 15.75 17.48
N ASP A 360 -8.66 14.70 16.99
CA ASP A 360 -8.03 13.44 16.62
C ASP A 360 -7.28 13.51 15.27
N ALA A 361 -7.61 14.51 14.45
CA ALA A 361 -7.02 14.76 13.14
C ALA A 361 -6.98 16.26 12.84
N THR A 362 -6.05 16.67 11.99
CA THR A 362 -5.93 18.06 11.52
C THR A 362 -6.91 18.29 10.36
N THR A 363 -7.69 19.36 10.45
CA THR A 363 -8.66 19.74 9.42
C THR A 363 -7.95 20.17 8.14
N ILE A 364 -8.31 19.59 7.00
CA ILE A 364 -7.88 20.07 5.70
C ILE A 364 -8.88 21.13 5.23
N LEU A 365 -8.44 22.37 5.16
CA LEU A 365 -9.28 23.49 4.71
C LEU A 365 -9.64 23.33 3.23
N GLY A 366 -8.65 22.95 2.45
CA GLY A 366 -8.79 22.66 1.04
C GLY A 366 -7.58 21.98 0.46
N ALA A 367 -7.79 21.21 -0.59
CA ALA A 367 -6.72 20.60 -1.37
C ALA A 367 -7.09 20.61 -2.85
N GLY A 368 -6.10 20.83 -3.70
CA GLY A 368 -6.25 20.83 -5.15
C GLY A 368 -5.16 19.99 -5.82
N LYS A 369 -5.55 19.26 -6.85
CA LYS A 369 -4.63 18.41 -7.63
C LYS A 369 -4.90 18.60 -9.12
N VAL A 370 -3.88 19.02 -9.86
CA VAL A 370 -3.90 19.01 -11.32
C VAL A 370 -3.03 17.86 -11.80
N SER A 371 -3.57 16.99 -12.60
CA SER A 371 -2.85 15.82 -13.12
C SER A 371 -3.22 15.54 -14.57
N GLY A 372 -2.25 15.09 -15.36
CA GLY A 372 -2.52 14.75 -16.75
C GLY A 372 -1.28 14.53 -17.57
N LYS A 373 -1.52 14.37 -18.89
CA LYS A 373 -0.46 14.11 -19.89
C LYS A 373 -0.54 15.12 -21.03
N ILE A 374 0.57 15.75 -21.36
CA ILE A 374 0.70 16.71 -22.46
C ILE A 374 1.83 16.24 -23.37
N GLY A 375 1.48 15.69 -24.53
CA GLY A 375 2.41 15.00 -25.41
C GLY A 375 3.12 13.85 -24.66
N SER A 376 4.43 13.88 -24.62
CA SER A 376 5.26 12.88 -23.90
C SER A 376 5.48 13.20 -22.41
N TRP A 377 4.86 14.24 -21.89
CA TRP A 377 5.01 14.66 -20.49
C TRP A 377 3.80 14.25 -19.64
N SER A 378 4.04 13.55 -18.53
CA SER A 378 3.08 13.34 -17.46
C SER A 378 3.35 14.37 -16.37
N LEU A 379 2.35 15.16 -15.99
CA LEU A 379 2.46 16.26 -15.03
C LEU A 379 1.49 16.08 -13.88
N GLY A 380 1.96 16.33 -12.66
CA GLY A 380 1.16 16.35 -11.45
C GLY A 380 1.55 17.52 -10.54
N ILE A 381 0.58 18.25 -10.05
CA ILE A 381 0.74 19.30 -9.04
C ILE A 381 -0.35 19.04 -7.99
N LEU A 382 0.02 19.01 -6.73
CA LEU A 382 -0.89 18.90 -5.60
C LEU A 382 -0.53 19.98 -4.58
N ASP A 383 -1.52 20.69 -4.08
CA ASP A 383 -1.39 21.66 -3.00
C ASP A 383 -2.51 21.43 -1.97
N ALA A 384 -2.17 21.47 -0.68
CA ALA A 384 -3.11 21.29 0.40
C ALA A 384 -2.81 22.22 1.57
N VAL A 385 -3.85 22.79 2.14
CA VAL A 385 -3.75 23.67 3.32
C VAL A 385 -4.52 23.04 4.47
N THR A 386 -3.83 22.86 5.60
CA THR A 386 -4.44 22.36 6.85
C THR A 386 -4.58 23.47 7.87
N ALA A 387 -5.64 23.42 8.68
CA ALA A 387 -5.96 24.41 9.69
C ALA A 387 -4.98 24.41 10.85
N GLU A 388 -4.92 25.54 11.56
CA GLU A 388 -4.40 25.57 12.91
C GLU A 388 -5.37 24.87 13.84
N GLU A 389 -4.89 23.85 14.58
CA GLU A 389 -5.70 23.10 15.54
C GLU A 389 -5.37 23.51 16.98
N ARG A 390 -6.41 23.59 17.80
CA ARG A 390 -6.29 24.00 19.20
C ARG A 390 -6.98 23.01 20.14
N ALA A 391 -6.25 22.53 21.12
CA ALA A 391 -6.82 21.79 22.24
C ALA A 391 -7.39 22.77 23.28
N ARG A 392 -8.48 22.39 23.94
CA ARG A 392 -8.97 23.00 25.17
C ARG A 392 -8.52 22.14 26.34
N TYR A 393 -8.01 22.72 27.39
CA TYR A 393 -7.56 21.99 28.57
C TYR A 393 -7.86 22.76 29.85
N ARG A 394 -7.89 22.04 30.98
CA ARG A 394 -8.05 22.63 32.28
C ARG A 394 -6.68 22.83 32.92
N THR A 395 -6.37 24.08 33.26
CA THR A 395 -5.12 24.41 33.97
C THR A 395 -5.12 23.84 35.38
N PRO A 396 -3.97 23.69 36.05
CA PRO A 396 -3.90 23.30 37.45
C PRO A 396 -4.72 24.22 38.42
N ALA A 397 -4.89 25.49 38.04
CA ALA A 397 -5.73 26.46 38.76
C ALA A 397 -7.25 26.30 38.48
N GLY A 398 -7.67 25.32 37.69
CA GLY A 398 -9.07 25.06 37.36
C GLY A 398 -9.66 25.92 36.22
N ALA A 399 -8.89 26.80 35.62
CA ALA A 399 -9.36 27.63 34.48
C ALA A 399 -9.32 26.85 33.16
N THR A 400 -10.20 27.22 32.20
CA THR A 400 -10.13 26.66 30.86
C THR A 400 -9.18 27.51 29.99
N ALA A 401 -8.20 26.88 29.40
CA ALA A 401 -7.24 27.48 28.47
C ALA A 401 -7.25 26.77 27.09
N ARG A 402 -6.64 27.39 26.11
CA ARG A 402 -6.43 26.82 24.75
C ARG A 402 -4.94 26.74 24.46
N PHE A 403 -4.55 25.69 23.76
CA PHE A 403 -3.17 25.45 23.35
C PHE A 403 -3.16 25.04 21.87
N VAL A 404 -2.27 25.62 21.06
CA VAL A 404 -2.11 25.25 19.66
C VAL A 404 -1.37 23.92 19.60
N VAL A 405 -2.02 22.91 19.03
CA VAL A 405 -1.49 21.53 18.92
C VAL A 405 -0.99 21.19 17.53
N GLU A 406 -1.45 21.92 16.50
CA GLU A 406 -0.94 21.85 15.13
C GLU A 406 -1.01 23.26 14.49
N PRO A 407 0.03 23.72 13.78
CA PRO A 407 0.02 25.02 13.12
C PRO A 407 -0.68 24.98 11.75
N LEU A 408 -1.13 26.13 11.26
CA LEU A 408 -1.53 26.28 9.85
C LEU A 408 -0.37 25.85 8.96
N THR A 409 -0.63 24.89 8.06
CA THR A 409 0.39 24.27 7.22
C THR A 409 -0.04 24.23 5.77
N ASN A 410 0.86 24.60 4.86
CA ASN A 410 0.75 24.35 3.43
C ASN A 410 1.68 23.22 3.03
N ALA A 411 1.17 22.28 2.24
CA ALA A 411 1.90 21.15 1.68
C ALA A 411 1.75 21.14 0.15
N PHE A 412 2.87 21.16 -0.55
CA PHE A 412 2.94 21.18 -2.01
C PHE A 412 3.71 19.96 -2.54
N VAL A 413 3.24 19.39 -3.64
CA VAL A 413 3.92 18.33 -4.40
C VAL A 413 3.87 18.65 -5.89
N GLY A 414 5.01 18.67 -6.53
CA GLY A 414 5.16 18.82 -7.98
C GLY A 414 5.84 17.61 -8.61
N ARG A 415 5.33 17.11 -9.73
CA ARG A 415 5.86 15.97 -10.47
C ARG A 415 5.83 16.25 -11.98
N ALA A 416 6.95 16.03 -12.66
CA ALA A 416 7.01 16.02 -14.12
C ALA A 416 7.81 14.81 -14.57
N ARG A 417 7.28 14.06 -15.54
CA ARG A 417 7.93 12.87 -16.10
C ARG A 417 7.80 12.90 -17.62
N ARG A 418 8.93 12.76 -18.30
CA ARG A 418 8.99 12.65 -19.76
C ARG A 418 9.18 11.20 -20.18
N GLU A 419 8.38 10.76 -21.11
CA GLU A 419 8.42 9.43 -21.71
C GLU A 419 8.98 9.46 -23.13
N ALA A 420 9.67 8.40 -23.52
CA ALA A 420 10.27 8.25 -24.83
C ALA A 420 10.34 6.78 -25.26
N ARG A 421 10.59 6.54 -26.56
CA ARG A 421 10.78 5.21 -27.14
C ARG A 421 9.61 4.24 -26.87
N GLY A 422 8.36 4.69 -27.03
CA GLY A 422 7.18 3.85 -26.79
C GLY A 422 7.13 3.33 -25.34
N GLY A 423 7.32 4.21 -24.37
CA GLY A 423 7.26 3.87 -22.93
C GLY A 423 8.46 3.10 -22.38
N GLN A 424 9.48 2.78 -23.19
CA GLN A 424 10.68 2.06 -22.70
C GLN A 424 11.61 2.93 -21.85
N THR A 425 11.52 4.25 -21.99
CA THR A 425 12.38 5.17 -21.23
C THR A 425 11.54 6.25 -20.58
N PHE A 426 11.78 6.54 -19.33
CA PHE A 426 11.32 7.78 -18.74
C PHE A 426 12.42 8.45 -17.90
N VAL A 427 12.35 9.77 -17.82
CA VAL A 427 13.09 10.60 -16.86
C VAL A 427 12.09 11.50 -16.18
N GLY A 428 12.18 11.60 -14.87
CA GLY A 428 11.26 12.37 -14.06
C GLY A 428 11.94 13.28 -13.05
N VAL A 429 11.21 14.28 -12.59
CA VAL A 429 11.59 15.19 -11.52
C VAL A 429 10.43 15.27 -10.53
N ALA A 430 10.72 15.25 -9.23
CA ALA A 430 9.76 15.51 -8.17
C ALA A 430 10.25 16.58 -7.22
N LEU A 431 9.32 17.36 -6.68
CA LEU A 431 9.57 18.37 -5.65
C LEU A 431 8.46 18.31 -4.61
N THR A 432 8.82 18.43 -3.33
CA THR A 432 7.87 18.57 -2.23
C THR A 432 8.26 19.75 -1.36
N SER A 433 7.27 20.44 -0.81
CA SER A 433 7.51 21.46 0.20
C SER A 433 6.44 21.48 1.27
N VAL A 434 6.83 21.77 2.49
CA VAL A 434 5.96 22.04 3.63
C VAL A 434 6.36 23.35 4.23
N ASN A 435 5.39 24.25 4.45
CA ASN A 435 5.61 25.53 5.10
C ASN A 435 4.60 25.70 6.23
N ARG A 436 5.05 26.11 7.41
CA ARG A 436 4.23 26.22 8.63
C ARG A 436 4.30 27.61 9.21
N ASN A 437 3.15 28.11 9.63
CA ASN A 437 3.06 29.30 10.45
C ASN A 437 3.20 28.90 11.93
N LEU A 438 4.35 29.14 12.55
CA LEU A 438 4.66 28.71 13.90
C LEU A 438 4.28 29.81 14.92
N PRO A 439 3.09 29.78 15.55
CA PRO A 439 2.56 30.89 16.33
C PRO A 439 3.14 30.98 17.74
N SER A 440 3.92 30.01 18.19
CA SER A 440 4.51 30.01 19.54
C SER A 440 5.87 29.32 19.59
N ASP A 441 6.67 29.64 20.62
CA ASP A 441 7.97 29.01 20.86
C ASP A 441 7.86 27.50 21.08
N ALA A 442 6.78 27.02 21.71
CA ALA A 442 6.55 25.59 21.90
C ALA A 442 6.38 24.84 20.59
N ILE A 443 5.60 25.39 19.65
CA ILE A 443 5.44 24.85 18.30
C ILE A 443 6.75 24.94 17.53
N ALA A 444 7.44 26.09 17.59
CA ALA A 444 8.71 26.33 16.93
C ALA A 444 9.84 25.42 17.44
N ALA A 445 9.79 25.00 18.70
CA ALA A 445 10.75 24.06 19.28
C ALA A 445 10.48 22.59 18.83
N ALA A 446 9.26 22.26 18.43
CA ALA A 446 8.86 20.91 18.10
C ALA A 446 8.84 20.62 16.59
N LEU A 447 8.56 21.63 15.76
CA LEU A 447 8.31 21.48 14.33
C LEU A 447 9.26 22.30 13.46
N HIS A 448 9.54 21.81 12.27
CA HIS A 448 10.23 22.59 11.23
C HIS A 448 9.32 23.72 10.73
N SER A 449 9.89 24.89 10.49
CA SER A 449 9.20 26.00 9.82
C SER A 449 9.01 25.73 8.34
N ALA A 450 10.00 25.06 7.71
CA ALA A 450 9.95 24.67 6.33
C ALA A 450 10.69 23.34 6.10
N ALA A 451 10.18 22.54 5.16
CA ALA A 451 10.81 21.32 4.71
C ALA A 451 10.70 21.22 3.18
N TYR A 452 11.80 20.96 2.52
CA TYR A 452 11.90 20.83 1.07
C TYR A 452 12.58 19.51 0.74
N ALA A 453 12.03 18.77 -0.20
CA ALA A 453 12.70 17.61 -0.77
C ALA A 453 12.40 17.50 -2.26
N GLY A 454 13.27 16.82 -2.98
CA GLY A 454 13.08 16.60 -4.40
C GLY A 454 14.14 15.70 -4.98
N GLY A 455 13.98 15.37 -6.26
CA GLY A 455 14.92 14.50 -6.92
C GLY A 455 14.62 14.28 -8.40
N VAL A 456 15.48 13.47 -9.00
CA VAL A 456 15.34 12.98 -10.37
C VAL A 456 15.28 11.46 -10.36
N ASP A 457 14.45 10.88 -11.22
CA ASP A 457 14.36 9.44 -11.40
C ASP A 457 14.40 9.07 -12.88
N LEU A 458 14.88 7.88 -13.16
CA LEU A 458 14.95 7.33 -14.50
C LEU A 458 14.62 5.84 -14.51
N ARG A 459 14.08 5.40 -15.65
CA ARG A 459 13.95 3.98 -16.00
C ARG A 459 14.21 3.82 -17.50
N HIS A 460 14.99 2.84 -17.86
CA HIS A 460 15.26 2.51 -19.27
C HIS A 460 15.24 1.00 -19.47
N GLU A 461 14.39 0.54 -20.37
CA GLU A 461 14.30 -0.85 -20.82
C GLU A 461 15.05 -1.01 -22.14
N PHE A 462 15.89 -2.02 -22.25
CA PHE A 462 16.70 -2.29 -23.44
C PHE A 462 16.74 -3.78 -23.77
N ALA A 463 17.36 -4.14 -24.91
CA ALA A 463 17.41 -5.51 -25.42
C ALA A 463 16.00 -6.13 -25.49
N ASN A 464 15.11 -5.48 -26.26
CA ASN A 464 13.69 -5.87 -26.40
C ASN A 464 12.98 -6.04 -25.03
N ARG A 465 13.17 -5.07 -24.12
CA ARG A 465 12.62 -5.05 -22.76
C ARG A 465 13.12 -6.18 -21.86
N THR A 466 14.14 -6.96 -22.27
CA THR A 466 14.72 -8.03 -21.45
C THR A 466 15.41 -7.48 -20.21
N TRP A 467 16.06 -6.33 -20.35
CA TRP A 467 16.80 -5.69 -19.27
C TRP A 467 16.19 -4.34 -18.93
N VAL A 468 16.27 -3.99 -17.66
CA VAL A 468 15.87 -2.67 -17.16
C VAL A 468 16.96 -2.11 -16.27
N VAL A 469 17.31 -0.85 -16.49
CA VAL A 469 18.04 -0.04 -15.53
C VAL A 469 17.10 1.02 -14.98
N SER A 470 17.06 1.16 -13.67
CA SER A 470 16.27 2.18 -12.97
C SER A 470 17.09 2.80 -11.84
N GLY A 471 16.78 4.03 -11.49
CA GLY A 471 17.43 4.70 -10.38
C GLY A 471 16.84 6.06 -10.10
N ASP A 472 17.19 6.57 -8.92
CA ASP A 472 16.80 7.89 -8.45
C ASP A 472 17.92 8.54 -7.64
N ALA A 473 17.89 9.86 -7.63
CA ALA A 473 18.73 10.71 -6.80
C ALA A 473 17.85 11.75 -6.12
N GLU A 474 17.86 11.77 -4.81
CA GLU A 474 17.02 12.61 -3.96
C GLU A 474 17.86 13.52 -3.08
N PHE A 475 17.31 14.67 -2.73
CA PHE A 475 17.88 15.58 -1.74
C PHE A 475 16.76 16.10 -0.83
N SER A 476 17.13 16.46 0.39
CA SER A 476 16.21 17.04 1.36
C SER A 476 16.89 18.15 2.14
N ARG A 477 16.08 19.11 2.59
CA ARG A 477 16.48 20.17 3.51
C ARG A 477 15.30 20.57 4.39
N VAL A 478 15.47 20.47 5.71
CA VAL A 478 14.54 20.98 6.69
C VAL A 478 15.13 22.19 7.40
N GLN A 479 14.28 23.15 7.80
CA GLN A 479 14.64 24.38 8.48
C GLN A 479 13.74 24.57 9.70
N GLY A 480 14.29 25.13 10.77
CA GLY A 480 13.56 25.37 12.01
C GLY A 480 14.41 26.06 13.07
N SER A 481 13.86 26.17 14.26
CA SER A 481 14.64 26.61 15.43
C SER A 481 15.76 25.61 15.73
N THR A 482 16.78 26.06 16.46
CA THR A 482 17.85 25.15 16.93
C THR A 482 17.28 23.97 17.72
N ALA A 483 16.23 24.19 18.54
CA ALA A 483 15.56 23.14 19.29
C ALA A 483 14.91 22.08 18.38
N ALA A 484 14.18 22.50 17.35
CA ALA A 484 13.55 21.61 16.38
C ALA A 484 14.58 20.79 15.61
N ILE A 485 15.70 21.41 15.18
CA ILE A 485 16.75 20.70 14.44
C ILE A 485 17.52 19.73 15.34
N VAL A 486 17.80 20.10 16.58
CA VAL A 486 18.40 19.19 17.57
C VAL A 486 17.47 17.99 17.83
N ALA A 487 16.18 18.25 18.03
CA ALA A 487 15.20 17.17 18.20
C ALA A 487 15.19 16.22 16.99
N THR A 488 15.27 16.74 15.77
CA THR A 488 15.35 15.94 14.55
C THR A 488 16.61 15.11 14.48
N GLN A 489 17.76 15.68 14.76
CA GLN A 489 19.04 14.97 14.81
C GLN A 489 19.00 13.79 15.83
N GLN A 490 18.21 13.92 16.89
CA GLN A 490 18.09 12.93 17.96
C GLN A 490 16.98 11.88 17.74
N ARG A 491 16.11 12.04 16.75
CA ARG A 491 15.04 11.08 16.44
C ARG A 491 15.59 9.70 16.05
N SER A 492 14.73 8.69 16.12
CA SER A 492 15.09 7.28 15.87
C SER A 492 15.62 7.01 14.47
N ASN A 493 15.25 7.80 13.47
CA ASN A 493 15.77 7.69 12.11
C ASN A 493 17.20 8.22 11.95
N HIS A 494 17.68 9.11 12.84
CA HIS A 494 19.00 9.76 12.78
C HIS A 494 19.97 9.31 13.87
N TYR A 495 19.63 9.50 15.15
CA TYR A 495 20.46 9.19 16.32
C TYR A 495 21.89 9.79 16.24
N PHE A 496 22.01 11.10 15.95
CA PHE A 496 23.31 11.79 15.90
C PHE A 496 24.01 11.88 17.28
N GLN A 497 23.25 11.73 18.39
CA GLN A 497 23.76 11.70 19.75
C GLN A 497 24.55 10.45 20.12
N ARG A 498 24.67 9.46 19.23
CA ARG A 498 25.39 8.22 19.50
C ARG A 498 26.87 8.50 19.82
N PRO A 499 27.35 8.13 21.03
CA PRO A 499 28.68 8.50 21.49
C PRO A 499 29.80 7.71 20.79
N ASP A 500 29.49 6.59 20.14
CA ASP A 500 30.45 5.75 19.42
C ASP A 500 30.48 6.02 17.89
N ALA A 501 29.68 6.96 17.42
CA ALA A 501 29.56 7.30 16.00
C ALA A 501 30.32 8.58 15.64
N ALA A 502 31.64 8.50 15.52
CA ALA A 502 32.52 9.66 15.30
C ALA A 502 32.21 10.46 13.99
N HIS A 503 31.35 9.96 13.11
CA HIS A 503 30.91 10.65 11.88
C HIS A 503 29.56 11.34 12.06
N LEU A 504 28.95 11.18 13.22
CA LEU A 504 27.68 11.83 13.61
C LEU A 504 27.95 12.70 14.84
N ALA A 505 27.43 13.89 14.83
CA ALA A 505 27.48 14.78 15.99
C ALA A 505 26.23 15.63 15.98
N VAL A 506 25.63 15.83 17.15
CA VAL A 506 24.53 16.78 17.30
C VAL A 506 25.11 18.19 17.22
N ASP A 507 24.70 18.94 16.20
CA ASP A 507 25.00 20.37 16.10
C ASP A 507 23.87 21.13 16.80
N SER A 508 24.19 21.65 18.00
CA SER A 508 23.25 22.40 18.84
C SER A 508 22.96 23.81 18.35
N LEU A 509 23.70 24.31 17.37
CA LEU A 509 23.52 25.63 16.78
C LEU A 509 22.86 25.58 15.40
N ALA A 510 22.68 24.38 14.85
CA ALA A 510 22.08 24.20 13.52
C ALA A 510 20.63 24.68 13.50
N THR A 511 20.27 25.42 12.47
CA THR A 511 18.89 25.83 12.13
C THR A 511 18.37 25.13 10.87
N SER A 512 19.15 24.22 10.30
CA SER A 512 18.75 23.38 9.17
C SER A 512 19.48 22.04 9.18
N LEU A 513 18.86 21.03 8.60
CA LEU A 513 19.46 19.73 8.34
C LEU A 513 19.21 19.37 6.87
N GLY A 514 20.21 18.81 6.19
CA GLY A 514 20.08 18.40 4.80
C GLY A 514 20.85 17.14 4.46
N GLY A 515 20.38 16.43 3.45
CA GLY A 515 21.00 15.21 3.00
C GLY A 515 20.53 14.75 1.62
N TYR A 516 20.98 13.56 1.23
CA TYR A 516 20.67 12.95 -0.06
C TYR A 516 20.43 11.45 0.07
N SER A 517 19.69 10.91 -0.91
CA SER A 517 19.50 9.48 -1.13
C SER A 517 19.75 9.16 -2.60
N LEU A 518 20.40 8.04 -2.87
CA LEU A 518 20.69 7.54 -4.22
C LEU A 518 20.29 6.07 -4.29
N ASN A 519 19.69 5.66 -5.42
CA ASN A 519 19.35 4.27 -5.71
C ASN A 519 19.60 3.96 -7.18
N VAL A 520 20.19 2.80 -7.48
CA VAL A 520 20.40 2.29 -8.84
C VAL A 520 20.18 0.77 -8.84
N GLN A 521 19.40 0.30 -9.79
CA GLN A 521 19.14 -1.11 -9.97
C GLN A 521 19.27 -1.52 -11.45
N LEU A 522 19.87 -2.68 -11.71
CA LEU A 522 19.87 -3.36 -12.98
C LEU A 522 19.15 -4.70 -12.83
N GLY A 523 18.12 -4.93 -13.64
CA GLY A 523 17.31 -6.14 -13.62
C GLY A 523 17.18 -6.80 -14.98
N LYS A 524 17.17 -8.14 -14.99
CA LYS A 524 16.72 -8.98 -16.08
C LYS A 524 15.30 -9.43 -15.78
N GLN A 525 14.32 -8.90 -16.54
CA GLN A 525 12.88 -9.13 -16.25
C GLN A 525 12.22 -10.17 -17.17
N GLN A 526 12.86 -10.55 -18.27
CA GLN A 526 12.38 -11.59 -19.19
C GLN A 526 13.28 -12.84 -19.16
N GLY A 527 12.69 -13.96 -19.54
CA GLY A 527 13.37 -15.24 -19.75
C GLY A 527 12.49 -16.40 -19.36
N LEU A 528 12.72 -17.56 -20.00
CA LEU A 528 11.96 -18.79 -19.79
C LEU A 528 12.04 -19.21 -18.31
N HIS A 529 13.23 -19.18 -17.73
CA HIS A 529 13.47 -19.66 -16.37
C HIS A 529 14.20 -18.62 -15.51
N TRP A 530 15.25 -17.97 -16.01
CA TRP A 530 16.13 -17.16 -15.18
C TRP A 530 15.85 -15.66 -15.29
N ARG A 531 15.58 -15.06 -14.15
CA ARG A 531 15.43 -13.61 -13.95
C ARG A 531 16.31 -13.20 -12.76
N GLY A 532 16.48 -11.91 -12.55
CA GLY A 532 17.22 -11.43 -11.40
C GLY A 532 17.55 -9.96 -11.46
N SER A 533 18.10 -9.45 -10.38
CA SER A 533 18.50 -8.04 -10.27
C SER A 533 19.71 -7.88 -9.36
N VAL A 534 20.43 -6.79 -9.55
CA VAL A 534 21.43 -6.27 -8.62
C VAL A 534 21.14 -4.79 -8.39
N GLY A 535 21.29 -4.37 -7.13
CA GLY A 535 20.98 -3.03 -6.69
C GLY A 535 22.02 -2.45 -5.74
N MET A 536 22.10 -1.13 -5.73
CA MET A 536 22.85 -0.34 -4.77
C MET A 536 22.04 0.88 -4.36
N ALA A 537 21.96 1.13 -3.05
CA ALA A 537 21.36 2.34 -2.53
C ALA A 537 22.20 2.95 -1.42
N MET A 538 22.07 4.27 -1.21
CA MET A 538 22.66 4.95 -0.07
C MET A 538 21.77 6.08 0.40
N THR A 539 21.68 6.26 1.73
CA THR A 539 20.95 7.37 2.35
C THR A 539 21.86 8.05 3.36
N SER A 540 22.21 9.31 3.10
CA SER A 540 23.14 10.07 3.95
C SER A 540 22.57 10.32 5.34
N PRO A 541 23.38 10.57 6.37
CA PRO A 541 22.91 10.76 7.75
C PRO A 541 21.89 11.89 7.90
N GLY A 542 22.07 13.00 7.20
CA GLY A 542 21.21 14.19 7.30
C GLY A 542 19.97 14.19 6.42
N TYR A 543 19.68 13.11 5.70
CA TYR A 543 18.48 13.01 4.84
C TYR A 543 17.20 12.95 5.68
N GLU A 544 16.30 13.93 5.51
CA GLU A 544 15.05 14.03 6.27
C GLU A 544 13.88 14.45 5.36
N VAL A 545 12.88 13.59 5.22
CA VAL A 545 11.69 13.79 4.37
C VAL A 545 10.38 13.62 5.13
N ASN A 546 10.41 13.28 6.43
CA ASN A 546 9.22 12.86 7.18
C ASN A 546 8.19 13.98 7.44
N ASP A 547 8.46 15.21 7.05
CA ASP A 547 7.45 16.28 7.06
C ASP A 547 6.30 16.01 6.07
N LEU A 548 6.61 15.48 4.87
CA LEU A 548 5.63 15.12 3.85
C LEU A 548 5.87 13.73 3.22
N GLY A 549 7.05 13.19 3.42
CA GLY A 549 7.46 11.86 2.97
C GLY A 549 7.46 10.82 4.09
N PHE A 550 8.13 9.70 3.82
CA PHE A 550 8.30 8.62 4.79
C PHE A 550 9.70 8.01 4.64
N SER A 551 10.51 8.09 5.68
CA SER A 551 11.80 7.41 5.79
C SER A 551 12.02 6.94 7.23
N TYR A 552 12.32 5.68 7.41
CA TYR A 552 12.51 5.09 8.74
C TYR A 552 13.97 5.07 9.21
N ARG A 553 14.95 5.22 8.28
CA ARG A 553 16.36 5.10 8.62
C ARG A 553 17.26 5.87 7.65
N THR A 554 18.28 6.52 8.20
CA THR A 554 19.38 7.16 7.48
C THR A 554 20.72 6.49 7.82
N ASP A 555 21.85 7.06 7.40
CA ASP A 555 23.21 6.55 7.65
C ASP A 555 23.40 5.12 7.12
N ARG A 556 23.04 4.87 5.84
CA ARG A 556 23.07 3.51 5.27
C ARG A 556 23.54 3.45 3.84
N ARG A 557 24.19 2.34 3.50
CA ARG A 557 24.56 1.90 2.15
C ARG A 557 24.12 0.47 1.99
N ASP A 558 23.33 0.20 0.98
CA ASP A 558 22.76 -1.10 0.69
C ASP A 558 23.31 -1.67 -0.62
N PHE A 559 23.52 -2.97 -0.65
CA PHE A 559 23.82 -3.75 -1.84
C PHE A 559 22.93 -4.97 -1.80
N ASP A 560 22.20 -5.22 -2.85
CA ASP A 560 21.31 -6.37 -2.94
C ASP A 560 21.44 -7.09 -4.29
N GLY A 561 21.13 -8.38 -4.27
CA GLY A 561 21.07 -9.21 -5.46
C GLY A 561 20.00 -10.27 -5.31
N THR A 562 19.24 -10.47 -6.37
CA THR A 562 18.21 -11.50 -6.46
C THR A 562 18.46 -12.34 -7.70
N LEU A 563 18.34 -13.67 -7.58
CA LEU A 563 18.33 -14.62 -8.68
C LEU A 563 17.11 -15.51 -8.54
N SER A 564 16.25 -15.50 -9.57
CA SER A 564 15.00 -16.25 -9.61
C SER A 564 15.05 -17.31 -10.70
N PHE A 565 14.63 -18.53 -10.35
CA PHE A 565 14.30 -19.58 -11.30
C PHE A 565 12.78 -19.79 -11.30
N VAL A 566 12.16 -19.79 -12.47
CA VAL A 566 10.72 -19.94 -12.64
C VAL A 566 10.42 -21.03 -13.66
N GLU A 567 9.53 -21.96 -13.32
CA GLU A 567 8.96 -22.94 -14.24
C GLU A 567 7.45 -22.71 -14.35
N ASN A 568 7.02 -22.29 -15.51
CA ASN A 568 5.62 -21.99 -15.82
C ASN A 568 4.88 -23.14 -16.54
N ARG A 569 5.61 -24.17 -17.02
CA ARG A 569 5.02 -25.31 -17.69
C ARG A 569 4.46 -26.30 -16.67
N PRO A 570 3.19 -26.72 -16.82
CA PRO A 570 2.63 -27.73 -15.93
C PRO A 570 3.38 -29.05 -15.99
N GLY A 571 3.78 -29.55 -14.82
CA GLY A 571 4.35 -30.88 -14.62
C GLY A 571 3.34 -31.84 -13.98
N THR A 572 3.81 -32.92 -13.38
CA THR A 572 2.97 -33.96 -12.75
C THR A 572 2.32 -33.50 -11.45
N VAL A 573 2.99 -32.65 -10.67
CA VAL A 573 2.51 -32.15 -9.36
C VAL A 573 2.27 -30.64 -9.41
N TRP A 574 3.23 -29.93 -9.93
CA TRP A 574 3.25 -28.47 -9.98
C TRP A 574 2.76 -27.97 -11.31
N ARG A 575 1.83 -27.05 -11.26
CA ARG A 575 1.35 -26.30 -12.39
C ARG A 575 2.32 -25.17 -12.78
N ARG A 576 2.86 -24.53 -11.77
CA ARG A 576 3.96 -23.55 -11.86
C ARG A 576 4.70 -23.54 -10.54
N TRP A 577 5.99 -23.26 -10.57
CA TRP A 577 6.78 -23.09 -9.35
C TRP A 577 8.02 -22.23 -9.62
N GLY A 578 8.61 -21.71 -8.58
CA GLY A 578 9.85 -20.95 -8.66
C GLY A 578 10.64 -21.01 -7.37
N VAL A 579 11.91 -20.66 -7.49
CA VAL A 579 12.86 -20.51 -6.37
C VAL A 579 13.55 -19.17 -6.52
N ASP A 580 13.58 -18.40 -5.44
CA ASP A 580 14.30 -17.14 -5.36
C ASP A 580 15.47 -17.27 -4.39
N LEU A 581 16.64 -16.82 -4.82
CA LEU A 581 17.81 -16.60 -4.00
C LEU A 581 18.00 -15.09 -3.86
N ASN A 582 18.11 -14.62 -2.62
CA ASN A 582 18.33 -13.21 -2.34
C ASN A 582 19.52 -13.04 -1.40
N HIS A 583 20.35 -12.03 -1.66
CA HIS A 583 21.42 -11.61 -0.76
C HIS A 583 21.42 -10.10 -0.63
N ARG A 584 21.47 -9.60 0.63
CA ARG A 584 21.50 -8.17 0.93
C ARG A 584 22.56 -7.89 2.00
N ILE A 585 23.27 -6.78 1.80
CA ILE A 585 24.25 -6.24 2.74
C ILE A 585 23.90 -4.77 2.99
N GLU A 586 23.80 -4.39 4.25
CA GLU A 586 23.64 -3.00 4.67
C GLU A 586 24.82 -2.61 5.57
N ARG A 587 25.39 -1.46 5.29
CA ARG A 587 26.47 -0.84 6.07
C ARG A 587 26.16 0.61 6.37
N ASN A 588 26.70 1.12 7.47
CA ASN A 588 26.63 2.55 7.73
C ASN A 588 27.72 3.32 6.92
N PHE A 589 27.75 4.64 7.04
CA PHE A 589 28.74 5.48 6.33
C PHE A 589 30.19 5.27 6.80
N ARG A 590 30.40 4.55 7.92
CA ARG A 590 31.72 4.05 8.39
C ARG A 590 32.03 2.62 7.93
N TRP A 591 31.25 2.08 7.00
CA TRP A 591 31.39 0.70 6.49
C TRP A 591 31.18 -0.40 7.55
N GLN A 592 30.61 -0.10 8.71
CA GLN A 592 30.28 -1.09 9.71
C GLN A 592 29.06 -1.89 9.28
N PRO A 593 29.06 -3.22 9.44
CA PRO A 593 27.93 -4.06 9.06
C PRO A 593 26.74 -3.80 9.98
N ILE A 594 25.59 -3.47 9.38
CA ILE A 594 24.33 -3.24 10.10
C ILE A 594 23.36 -4.38 9.85
N LEU A 595 23.36 -4.91 8.63
CA LEU A 595 22.52 -6.04 8.23
C LEU A 595 23.22 -6.82 7.12
N GLN A 596 23.15 -8.16 7.23
CA GLN A 596 23.48 -9.05 6.13
C GLN A 596 22.53 -10.22 6.16
N ILE A 597 21.88 -10.49 5.01
CA ILE A 597 20.86 -11.54 4.86
C ILE A 597 21.18 -12.38 3.63
N SER A 598 21.03 -13.69 3.77
CA SER A 598 20.88 -14.61 2.63
C SER A 598 19.54 -15.32 2.77
N ALA A 599 18.76 -15.34 1.72
CA ALA A 599 17.44 -15.93 1.69
C ALA A 599 17.28 -16.91 0.54
N ILE A 600 16.55 -18.00 0.79
CA ILE A 600 16.02 -18.89 -0.23
C ILE A 600 14.53 -19.03 -0.01
N SER A 601 13.73 -18.84 -1.06
CA SER A 601 12.30 -19.06 -1.00
C SER A 601 11.83 -19.87 -2.19
N PHE A 602 10.79 -20.68 -1.95
CA PHE A 602 10.07 -21.47 -2.93
C PHE A 602 8.62 -20.99 -2.98
N GLY A 603 8.05 -20.85 -4.17
CA GLY A 603 6.66 -20.57 -4.38
C GLY A 603 6.09 -21.41 -5.51
N GLY A 604 4.86 -21.93 -5.34
CA GLY A 604 4.26 -22.73 -6.38
C GLY A 604 2.77 -22.96 -6.23
N ALA A 605 2.12 -23.31 -7.34
CA ALA A 605 0.75 -23.75 -7.40
C ALA A 605 0.70 -25.20 -7.91
N THR A 606 0.01 -26.09 -7.19
CA THR A 606 -0.16 -27.48 -7.59
C THR A 606 -1.22 -27.62 -8.70
N ASN A 607 -1.29 -28.79 -9.34
CA ASN A 607 -2.36 -29.11 -10.30
C ASN A 607 -3.75 -29.12 -9.64
N GLY A 608 -3.84 -29.32 -8.31
CA GLY A 608 -5.05 -29.18 -7.50
C GLY A 608 -5.35 -27.75 -7.06
N TYR A 609 -4.60 -26.75 -7.57
CA TYR A 609 -4.75 -25.32 -7.26
C TYR A 609 -4.49 -24.95 -5.78
N TRP A 610 -3.71 -25.77 -5.08
CA TRP A 610 -3.16 -25.35 -3.79
C TRP A 610 -1.95 -24.44 -4.04
N ASN A 611 -1.90 -23.33 -3.33
CA ASN A 611 -0.77 -22.42 -3.35
C ASN A 611 0.13 -22.69 -2.14
N ILE A 612 1.42 -22.88 -2.39
CA ILE A 612 2.41 -23.17 -1.36
C ILE A 612 3.57 -22.21 -1.51
N HIS A 613 3.95 -21.54 -0.43
CA HIS A 613 5.15 -20.71 -0.36
C HIS A 613 5.91 -21.08 0.92
N ALA A 614 7.21 -21.19 0.82
CA ALA A 614 8.07 -21.42 1.98
C ALA A 614 9.43 -20.77 1.77
N GLY A 615 10.06 -20.35 2.83
CA GLY A 615 11.39 -19.78 2.73
C GLY A 615 12.16 -19.79 4.05
N VAL A 616 13.45 -19.65 3.91
CA VAL A 616 14.39 -19.57 5.03
C VAL A 616 15.35 -18.41 4.78
N ASN A 617 15.53 -17.58 5.79
CA ASN A 617 16.44 -16.46 5.81
C ASN A 617 17.51 -16.70 6.85
N ARG A 618 18.78 -16.57 6.49
CA ARG A 618 19.90 -16.47 7.42
C ARG A 618 20.32 -15.03 7.56
N PHE A 619 20.16 -14.49 8.74
CA PHE A 619 20.74 -13.21 9.14
C PHE A 619 22.07 -13.46 9.81
N TYR A 620 23.10 -12.76 9.35
CA TYR A 620 24.44 -12.88 9.88
C TYR A 620 24.67 -11.89 11.02
N GLU A 621 25.66 -12.17 11.83
CA GLU A 621 26.08 -11.25 12.88
C GLU A 621 26.40 -9.86 12.32
N ALA A 622 25.87 -8.83 12.96
CA ALA A 622 26.02 -7.44 12.57
C ALA A 622 25.93 -6.53 13.80
N TYR A 623 26.02 -5.22 13.61
CA TYR A 623 25.80 -4.28 14.70
C TYR A 623 24.38 -3.72 14.68
N ASP A 624 23.82 -3.52 15.87
CA ASP A 624 22.56 -2.82 16.08
C ASP A 624 22.84 -1.44 16.66
N ASP A 625 22.61 -0.42 15.88
CA ASP A 625 22.79 0.99 16.24
C ASP A 625 21.50 1.62 16.77
N ARG A 626 20.43 0.81 16.98
CA ARG A 626 19.12 1.23 17.51
C ARG A 626 18.76 0.54 18.83
N LEU A 627 19.40 -0.55 19.19
CA LEU A 627 19.09 -1.31 20.40
C LEU A 627 19.12 -0.43 21.65
N THR A 628 20.10 0.46 21.76
CA THR A 628 20.29 1.39 22.88
C THR A 628 19.55 2.73 22.73
N ARG A 629 18.73 2.87 21.68
CA ARG A 629 17.91 4.06 21.39
C ARG A 629 18.70 5.39 21.45
N GLY A 630 19.79 5.47 20.67
CA GLY A 630 20.65 6.65 20.57
C GLY A 630 21.90 6.60 21.47
N GLY A 631 22.15 5.48 22.15
CA GLY A 631 23.41 5.14 22.80
C GLY A 631 24.38 4.42 21.85
N PRO A 632 25.43 3.78 22.42
CA PRO A 632 26.41 3.06 21.62
C PRO A 632 25.83 1.81 20.93
N MET A 633 26.42 1.42 19.81
CA MET A 633 26.05 0.18 19.11
C MET A 633 26.15 -1.04 20.00
N ALA A 634 25.20 -1.94 19.87
CA ALA A 634 25.30 -3.31 20.37
C ALA A 634 25.70 -4.28 19.24
N LEU A 635 26.11 -5.49 19.60
CA LEU A 635 26.16 -6.60 18.67
C LEU A 635 24.74 -7.13 18.45
N ARG A 636 24.39 -7.40 17.22
CA ARG A 636 23.19 -8.16 16.88
C ARG A 636 23.63 -9.58 16.55
N PRO A 637 23.20 -10.58 17.34
CA PRO A 637 23.50 -11.99 17.08
C PRO A 637 22.95 -12.43 15.73
N ALA A 638 23.53 -13.46 15.16
CA ALA A 638 23.00 -14.07 13.97
C ALA A 638 21.73 -14.87 14.29
N TRP A 639 20.80 -14.99 13.31
CA TRP A 639 19.57 -15.76 13.50
C TRP A 639 19.05 -16.39 12.20
N TRP A 640 18.16 -17.33 12.39
CA TRP A 640 17.38 -17.95 11.34
C TRP A 640 15.91 -17.50 11.42
N GLN A 641 15.33 -17.25 10.28
CA GLN A 641 13.89 -17.00 10.16
C GLN A 641 13.33 -17.94 9.09
N GLY A 642 12.26 -18.63 9.42
CA GLY A 642 11.52 -19.47 8.49
C GLY A 642 10.08 -19.00 8.36
N PHE A 643 9.51 -19.15 7.17
CA PHE A 643 8.09 -18.89 6.94
C PHE A 643 7.49 -19.95 6.01
N GLY A 644 6.21 -20.19 6.17
CA GLY A 644 5.44 -21.08 5.32
C GLY A 644 4.01 -20.59 5.14
N PHE A 645 3.49 -20.74 3.95
CA PHE A 645 2.11 -20.47 3.57
C PHE A 645 1.56 -21.65 2.78
N VAL A 646 0.35 -22.09 3.14
CA VAL A 646 -0.42 -23.07 2.38
C VAL A 646 -1.84 -22.56 2.23
N GLY A 647 -2.33 -22.43 1.00
CA GLY A 647 -3.69 -22.04 0.68
C GLY A 647 -4.38 -23.07 -0.19
N THR A 648 -5.63 -23.41 0.12
CA THR A 648 -6.46 -24.32 -0.68
C THR A 648 -6.98 -23.65 -1.95
N ASP A 649 -7.61 -24.41 -2.84
CA ASP A 649 -8.26 -23.88 -4.04
C ASP A 649 -9.33 -22.84 -3.70
N GLY A 650 -9.08 -21.57 -4.08
CA GLY A 650 -9.95 -20.43 -3.81
C GLY A 650 -11.35 -20.48 -4.42
N ARG A 651 -11.62 -21.39 -5.37
CA ARG A 651 -12.96 -21.58 -5.98
C ARG A 651 -13.90 -22.41 -5.12
N LYS A 652 -13.38 -23.11 -4.12
CA LYS A 652 -14.20 -23.98 -3.27
C LYS A 652 -15.08 -23.15 -2.33
N PRO A 653 -16.30 -23.66 -1.97
CA PRO A 653 -17.17 -23.00 -1.00
C PRO A 653 -16.54 -22.83 0.37
N VAL A 654 -15.62 -23.71 0.72
CA VAL A 654 -14.82 -23.67 1.94
C VAL A 654 -13.35 -23.56 1.54
N THR A 655 -12.69 -22.50 1.98
CA THR A 655 -11.27 -22.27 1.74
C THR A 655 -10.54 -22.19 3.07
N ALA A 656 -9.32 -22.70 3.10
CA ALA A 656 -8.46 -22.61 4.26
C ALA A 656 -7.08 -22.11 3.85
N GLN A 657 -6.48 -21.33 4.73
CA GLN A 657 -5.09 -20.86 4.57
C GLN A 657 -4.37 -21.04 5.91
N TRP A 658 -3.08 -21.34 5.84
CA TRP A 658 -2.20 -21.44 7.00
C TRP A 658 -0.95 -20.62 6.72
N ILE A 659 -0.66 -19.69 7.61
CA ILE A 659 0.60 -18.96 7.63
C ILE A 659 1.31 -19.34 8.93
N ALA A 660 2.55 -19.75 8.82
CA ALA A 660 3.41 -19.99 9.95
C ALA A 660 4.75 -19.29 9.74
N GLN A 661 5.24 -18.63 10.76
CA GLN A 661 6.57 -18.03 10.74
C GLN A 661 7.25 -18.20 12.09
N GLY A 662 8.56 -18.29 12.05
CA GLY A 662 9.36 -18.44 13.25
C GLY A 662 10.76 -17.90 13.05
N GLU A 663 11.32 -17.35 14.13
CA GLU A 663 12.71 -16.91 14.17
C GLU A 663 13.39 -17.42 15.44
N ARG A 664 14.68 -17.66 15.33
CA ARG A 664 15.50 -18.10 16.45
C ARG A 664 16.90 -17.52 16.32
N HIS A 665 17.31 -16.80 17.35
CA HIS A 665 18.59 -16.14 17.43
C HIS A 665 19.61 -17.00 18.21
N ASP A 666 20.88 -16.84 17.89
CA ASP A 666 21.96 -17.62 18.50
C ASP A 666 22.09 -17.36 20.02
N PHE A 667 21.62 -16.20 20.53
CA PHE A 667 21.60 -15.82 21.95
C PHE A 667 20.24 -16.00 22.66
N GLY A 668 19.40 -16.87 22.12
CA GLY A 668 18.21 -17.36 22.80
C GLY A 668 16.90 -16.61 22.52
N GLU A 669 16.91 -15.50 21.80
CA GLU A 669 15.70 -14.83 21.33
C GLU A 669 14.94 -15.72 20.34
N TRP A 670 13.60 -15.74 20.45
CA TRP A 670 12.76 -16.46 19.51
C TRP A 670 11.37 -15.84 19.41
N THR A 671 10.78 -15.96 18.24
CA THR A 671 9.37 -15.61 17.98
C THR A 671 8.74 -16.70 17.11
N TYR A 672 7.52 -17.11 17.43
CA TYR A 672 6.69 -17.99 16.61
C TYR A 672 5.31 -17.39 16.43
N SER A 673 4.81 -17.41 15.20
CA SER A 673 3.46 -16.95 14.87
C SER A 673 2.77 -17.96 13.98
N LEU A 674 1.50 -18.24 14.29
CA LEU A 674 0.63 -19.11 13.51
C LEU A 674 -0.69 -18.38 13.23
N SER A 675 -1.05 -18.28 11.94
CA SER A 675 -2.23 -17.58 11.47
C SER A 675 -3.03 -18.48 10.51
N PRO A 676 -3.81 -19.44 11.01
CA PRO A 676 -4.78 -20.14 10.18
C PRO A 676 -5.95 -19.21 9.84
N SER A 677 -6.56 -19.38 8.68
CA SER A 677 -7.82 -18.71 8.34
C SER A 677 -8.77 -19.64 7.60
N LEU A 678 -10.05 -19.47 7.85
CA LEU A 678 -11.13 -20.21 7.22
C LEU A 678 -12.05 -19.23 6.49
N GLY A 679 -12.26 -19.49 5.20
CA GLY A 679 -13.21 -18.75 4.37
C GLY A 679 -14.42 -19.60 4.02
N LEU A 680 -15.62 -19.07 4.19
CA LEU A 680 -16.88 -19.69 3.85
C LEU A 680 -17.59 -18.87 2.79
N LYS A 681 -17.91 -19.49 1.64
CA LYS A 681 -18.57 -18.89 0.48
C LYS A 681 -19.70 -19.81 -0.02
N THR A 682 -20.53 -20.30 0.90
CA THR A 682 -21.59 -21.26 0.58
C THR A 682 -22.77 -20.65 -0.15
N SER A 683 -22.85 -19.32 -0.21
CA SER A 683 -23.87 -18.56 -0.96
C SER A 683 -23.22 -17.63 -1.97
N THR A 684 -23.93 -17.33 -3.05
CA THR A 684 -23.51 -16.30 -4.01
C THR A 684 -23.63 -14.86 -3.47
N ARG A 685 -24.28 -14.67 -2.31
CA ARG A 685 -24.60 -13.36 -1.74
C ARG A 685 -23.75 -12.95 -0.56
N TRP A 686 -23.08 -13.89 0.12
CA TRP A 686 -22.28 -13.57 1.28
C TRP A 686 -21.00 -14.39 1.35
N ASN A 687 -20.02 -13.84 2.03
CA ASN A 687 -18.81 -14.53 2.45
C ASN A 687 -18.47 -14.19 3.90
N LEU A 688 -17.87 -15.15 4.59
CA LEU A 688 -17.35 -15.01 5.94
C LEU A 688 -15.91 -15.50 5.95
N SER A 689 -15.02 -14.74 6.55
CA SER A 689 -13.67 -15.19 6.86
C SER A 689 -13.36 -15.01 8.34
N VAL A 690 -12.71 -16.02 8.91
CA VAL A 690 -12.24 -15.99 10.31
C VAL A 690 -10.79 -16.44 10.33
N GLY A 691 -9.92 -15.58 10.88
CA GLY A 691 -8.47 -15.81 10.92
C GLY A 691 -7.91 -15.48 12.32
N PRO A 692 -7.76 -16.45 13.22
CA PRO A 692 -6.98 -16.23 14.43
C PRO A 692 -5.49 -16.13 14.09
N THR A 693 -4.79 -15.25 14.80
CA THR A 693 -3.32 -15.16 14.80
C THR A 693 -2.83 -15.28 16.22
N PHE A 694 -2.00 -16.25 16.48
CA PHE A 694 -1.34 -16.44 17.78
C PHE A 694 0.17 -16.24 17.62
N THR A 695 0.72 -15.33 18.42
CA THR A 695 2.16 -15.05 18.47
C THR A 695 2.70 -15.24 19.85
N LYS A 696 3.83 -15.92 19.98
CA LYS A 696 4.58 -16.04 21.22
C LYS A 696 6.05 -15.70 20.96
N ALA A 697 6.62 -14.88 21.84
CA ALA A 697 7.99 -14.41 21.70
C ALA A 697 8.72 -14.37 23.05
N TYR A 698 10.03 -14.56 22.98
CA TYR A 698 10.96 -14.26 24.07
C TYR A 698 12.07 -13.36 23.53
N VAL A 699 12.22 -12.18 24.12
CA VAL A 699 13.24 -11.19 23.78
C VAL A 699 14.15 -11.02 24.99
N PRO A 700 15.41 -11.49 24.95
CA PRO A 700 16.30 -11.45 26.12
C PRO A 700 16.71 -10.03 26.52
N ALA A 701 16.60 -9.06 25.64
CA ALA A 701 17.06 -7.70 25.84
C ALA A 701 16.09 -6.66 25.22
N GLN A 702 14.89 -6.53 25.79
CA GLN A 702 13.99 -5.43 25.46
C GLN A 702 14.47 -4.15 26.15
N PHE A 703 14.67 -3.08 25.36
CA PHE A 703 15.05 -1.78 25.92
C PHE A 703 13.96 -1.22 26.86
N VAL A 704 14.37 -0.76 28.03
CA VAL A 704 13.51 -0.15 29.04
C VAL A 704 13.73 1.36 29.10
N THR A 705 14.92 1.78 29.47
CA THR A 705 15.27 3.20 29.60
C THR A 705 16.79 3.40 29.62
N SER A 706 17.24 4.65 29.68
CA SER A 706 18.64 4.99 29.95
C SER A 706 18.73 5.97 31.12
N VAL A 707 19.68 5.74 32.02
CA VAL A 707 19.92 6.55 33.20
C VAL A 707 21.29 7.22 33.09
N LEU A 708 21.36 8.51 33.39
CA LEU A 708 22.63 9.23 33.44
C LEU A 708 23.45 8.72 34.64
N ASP A 709 24.66 8.26 34.40
CA ASP A 709 25.62 7.84 35.41
C ASP A 709 27.05 8.17 34.89
N THR A 710 27.50 9.35 35.18
CA THR A 710 28.79 9.88 34.71
C THR A 710 30.00 9.06 35.16
N ALA A 711 29.84 8.27 36.23
CA ALA A 711 30.86 7.33 36.70
C ALA A 711 30.96 6.05 35.86
N TYR A 712 29.88 5.69 35.14
CA TYR A 712 29.85 4.48 34.31
C TYR A 712 30.45 4.72 32.94
N ARG A 713 31.77 4.71 32.86
CA ARG A 713 32.52 5.06 31.63
C ARG A 713 32.41 4.02 30.52
N ALA A 714 32.07 2.77 30.84
CA ALA A 714 31.98 1.68 29.86
C ALA A 714 30.99 1.95 28.73
N THR A 715 29.93 2.72 29.01
CA THR A 715 28.90 3.14 28.04
C THR A 715 28.72 4.67 28.03
N PHE A 716 29.86 5.39 28.12
CA PHE A 716 29.94 6.85 27.93
C PHE A 716 29.14 7.70 28.93
N GLY A 717 29.12 7.29 30.21
CA GLY A 717 28.46 8.06 31.26
C GLY A 717 26.93 7.86 31.34
N ARG A 718 26.37 6.82 30.72
CA ARG A 718 24.97 6.44 30.83
C ARG A 718 24.84 4.92 30.96
N ARG A 719 23.92 4.47 31.79
CA ARG A 719 23.47 3.07 31.85
C ARG A 719 22.28 2.88 30.93
N TYR A 720 22.33 1.88 30.07
CA TYR A 720 21.21 1.49 29.20
C TYR A 720 20.61 0.23 29.82
N LEU A 721 19.33 0.33 30.20
CA LEU A 721 18.63 -0.71 30.95
C LEU A 721 17.74 -1.51 30.01
N PHE A 722 17.73 -2.80 30.21
CA PHE A 722 16.98 -3.78 29.43
C PHE A 722 16.28 -4.74 30.38
N SER A 723 15.29 -5.44 29.88
CA SER A 723 14.61 -6.51 30.59
C SER A 723 14.34 -7.66 29.62
N PRO A 724 14.48 -8.93 30.04
CA PRO A 724 13.91 -10.03 29.29
C PRO A 724 12.39 -9.86 29.18
N LEU A 725 11.85 -10.15 28.03
CA LEU A 725 10.41 -9.99 27.75
C LEU A 725 9.83 -11.29 27.22
N HIS A 726 8.81 -11.82 27.91
CA HIS A 726 7.92 -12.85 27.39
C HIS A 726 6.64 -12.18 26.87
N ARG A 727 6.32 -12.37 25.61
CA ARG A 727 5.12 -11.83 24.98
C ARG A 727 4.23 -12.95 24.46
N ALA A 728 2.92 -12.82 24.72
CA ALA A 728 1.89 -13.67 24.12
C ALA A 728 0.77 -12.78 23.56
N GLU A 729 0.39 -13.04 22.32
CA GLU A 729 -0.64 -12.25 21.63
C GLU A 729 -1.60 -13.16 20.89
N LEU A 730 -2.89 -12.90 21.03
CA LEU A 730 -3.96 -13.55 20.27
C LEU A 730 -4.85 -12.47 19.66
N GLY A 731 -4.86 -12.39 18.35
CA GLY A 731 -5.82 -11.63 17.57
C GLY A 731 -6.75 -12.54 16.80
N VAL A 732 -7.98 -12.13 16.55
CA VAL A 732 -8.91 -12.87 15.67
C VAL A 732 -9.53 -11.89 14.70
N GLU A 733 -9.21 -12.01 13.43
CA GLU A 733 -9.88 -11.20 12.38
C GLU A 733 -11.12 -11.93 11.89
N THR A 734 -12.26 -11.26 11.93
CA THR A 734 -13.50 -11.76 11.36
C THR A 734 -14.05 -10.73 10.37
N ARG A 735 -14.28 -11.15 9.13
CA ARG A 735 -14.89 -10.33 8.08
C ARG A 735 -16.14 -11.02 7.56
N PHE A 736 -17.24 -10.28 7.54
CA PHE A 736 -18.51 -10.74 6.97
C PHE A 736 -18.99 -9.72 5.94
N ASN A 737 -19.17 -10.15 4.70
CA ASN A 737 -19.67 -9.33 3.62
C ASN A 737 -20.94 -9.96 3.07
N MET A 738 -22.00 -9.16 2.92
CA MET A 738 -23.28 -9.54 2.35
C MET A 738 -23.70 -8.54 1.29
N SER A 739 -23.97 -9.02 0.08
CA SER A 739 -24.47 -8.22 -1.03
C SER A 739 -25.92 -8.58 -1.30
N PHE A 740 -26.81 -7.62 -1.08
CA PHE A 740 -28.23 -7.75 -1.39
C PHE A 740 -28.48 -7.57 -2.89
N THR A 741 -27.79 -6.59 -3.47
CA THR A 741 -27.72 -6.30 -4.91
C THR A 741 -26.28 -5.83 -5.23
N PRO A 742 -25.89 -5.68 -6.51
CA PRO A 742 -24.60 -5.06 -6.86
C PRO A 742 -24.42 -3.64 -6.32
N ARG A 743 -25.53 -2.96 -5.94
CA ARG A 743 -25.56 -1.57 -5.45
C ARG A 743 -25.82 -1.44 -3.95
N LEU A 744 -26.17 -2.53 -3.25
CA LEU A 744 -26.49 -2.53 -1.81
C LEU A 744 -25.73 -3.64 -1.12
N SER A 745 -24.81 -3.29 -0.24
CA SER A 745 -23.97 -4.23 0.53
C SER A 745 -23.89 -3.86 2.01
N LEU A 746 -23.67 -4.89 2.84
CA LEU A 746 -23.30 -4.78 4.24
C LEU A 746 -21.94 -5.43 4.44
N GLU A 747 -21.00 -4.69 4.99
CA GLU A 747 -19.66 -5.16 5.31
C GLU A 747 -19.44 -5.04 6.81
N SER A 748 -18.86 -6.07 7.41
CA SER A 748 -18.54 -6.07 8.83
C SER A 748 -17.13 -6.61 9.06
N TYR A 749 -16.43 -5.95 9.95
CA TYR A 749 -15.10 -6.33 10.43
C TYR A 749 -15.07 -6.30 11.95
N VAL A 750 -14.54 -7.35 12.57
CA VAL A 750 -14.38 -7.43 14.02
C VAL A 750 -13.01 -8.03 14.33
N GLN A 751 -12.25 -7.37 15.18
CA GLN A 751 -10.92 -7.78 15.63
C GLN A 751 -10.78 -7.66 17.15
N PRO A 752 -11.06 -8.70 17.93
CA PRO A 752 -10.57 -8.82 19.30
C PRO A 752 -9.05 -9.10 19.29
N LEU A 753 -8.34 -8.45 20.20
CA LEU A 753 -6.89 -8.58 20.42
C LEU A 753 -6.63 -8.67 21.91
N ILE A 754 -5.82 -9.64 22.33
CA ILE A 754 -5.25 -9.76 23.67
C ILE A 754 -3.73 -9.81 23.51
N SER A 755 -3.01 -8.88 24.11
CA SER A 755 -1.55 -8.82 24.07
C SER A 755 -1.02 -8.69 25.50
N ALA A 756 -0.30 -9.71 25.98
CA ALA A 756 0.31 -9.75 27.29
C ALA A 756 1.84 -9.72 27.15
N ALA A 757 2.49 -8.96 28.00
CA ALA A 757 3.93 -8.78 28.05
C ALA A 757 4.43 -8.81 29.49
N ASP A 758 5.22 -9.83 29.81
CA ASP A 758 5.84 -10.09 31.13
C ASP A 758 7.32 -9.75 31.07
N PHE A 759 7.74 -8.76 31.84
CA PHE A 759 9.10 -8.25 31.90
C PHE A 759 9.84 -8.85 33.09
N GLY A 760 10.95 -9.50 32.84
CA GLY A 760 11.81 -10.08 33.88
C GLY A 760 12.68 -9.03 34.60
N ALA A 761 13.60 -9.52 35.41
CA ALA A 761 14.52 -8.66 36.16
C ALA A 761 15.35 -7.76 35.25
N ALA A 762 15.50 -6.50 35.64
CA ALA A 762 16.26 -5.52 34.87
C ALA A 762 17.74 -5.91 34.75
N THR A 763 18.27 -5.66 33.57
CA THR A 763 19.70 -5.82 33.26
C THR A 763 20.25 -4.53 32.67
N GLN A 764 21.56 -4.35 32.74
CA GLN A 764 22.23 -3.22 32.12
C GLN A 764 23.21 -3.69 31.05
N PHE A 765 23.31 -2.93 29.96
CA PHE A 765 24.25 -3.13 28.88
C PHE A 765 25.69 -2.90 29.36
N VAL A 766 26.58 -3.80 29.09
CA VAL A 766 27.92 -3.79 29.65
C VAL A 766 28.89 -2.93 28.85
N ARG A 767 28.94 -3.09 27.51
CA ARG A 767 29.93 -2.42 26.65
C ARG A 767 29.48 -2.36 25.19
N PRO A 768 29.92 -1.33 24.44
CA PRO A 768 29.67 -1.22 23.01
C PRO A 768 30.09 -2.46 22.20
N LYS A 769 29.43 -2.70 21.09
CA LYS A 769 29.72 -3.76 20.11
C LYS A 769 29.71 -5.17 20.69
N ALA A 770 29.01 -5.39 21.79
CA ALA A 770 28.80 -6.68 22.42
C ALA A 770 27.30 -6.92 22.61
N PHE A 771 26.88 -8.18 22.76
CA PHE A 771 25.56 -8.55 23.26
C PHE A 771 25.75 -9.11 24.68
N ALA A 772 26.01 -8.20 25.62
CA ALA A 772 26.40 -8.55 26.99
C ALA A 772 25.63 -7.67 27.99
N PHE A 773 24.98 -8.33 28.93
CA PHE A 773 24.14 -7.72 29.93
C PHE A 773 24.47 -8.31 31.30
N VAL A 774 24.37 -7.49 32.34
CA VAL A 774 24.53 -7.91 33.74
C VAL A 774 23.33 -7.42 34.54
N ALA A 775 23.01 -8.07 35.66
CA ALA A 775 21.90 -7.67 36.52
C ALA A 775 22.04 -6.20 36.95
N TYR A 776 20.92 -5.47 36.95
CA TYR A 776 20.83 -4.13 37.47
C TYR A 776 20.14 -4.14 38.84
N GLY A 777 20.80 -3.64 39.84
CA GLY A 777 20.27 -3.67 41.23
C GLY A 777 19.47 -2.45 41.69
N GLY A 778 19.19 -1.51 40.76
CA GLY A 778 18.35 -0.34 41.03
C GLY A 778 16.88 -0.58 40.70
N ASP A 779 16.02 0.30 41.16
CA ASP A 779 14.58 0.25 40.89
C ASP A 779 14.27 0.58 39.44
N VAL A 780 13.40 -0.21 38.83
CA VAL A 780 12.83 0.01 37.46
C VAL A 780 11.31 -0.08 37.59
N PRO A 781 10.55 0.79 36.93
CA PRO A 781 9.10 0.69 36.88
C PRO A 781 8.64 -0.70 36.43
N ASN A 782 7.54 -1.20 36.99
CA ASN A 782 6.87 -2.37 36.43
C ASN A 782 6.34 -2.02 35.04
N LEU A 783 6.80 -2.75 34.04
CA LEU A 783 6.42 -2.57 32.63
C LEU A 783 5.46 -3.66 32.15
N ASP A 784 5.08 -4.59 33.01
CA ASP A 784 4.13 -5.65 32.68
C ASP A 784 2.82 -5.05 32.21
N PHE A 785 2.28 -5.64 31.17
CA PHE A 785 0.96 -5.25 30.71
C PHE A 785 0.19 -6.40 30.11
N ASN A 786 -1.12 -6.29 30.21
CA ASN A 786 -2.08 -7.08 29.48
C ASN A 786 -3.09 -6.11 28.87
N LEU A 787 -2.94 -5.89 27.55
CA LEU A 787 -3.81 -5.03 26.76
C LEU A 787 -4.87 -5.90 26.07
N ARG A 788 -6.12 -5.52 26.26
CA ARG A 788 -7.26 -6.14 25.61
C ARG A 788 -7.97 -5.09 24.77
N SER A 789 -8.12 -5.36 23.49
CA SER A 789 -8.74 -4.41 22.56
C SER A 789 -9.74 -5.15 21.68
N LEU A 790 -10.88 -4.52 21.43
CA LEU A 790 -11.82 -4.96 20.38
C LEU A 790 -12.09 -3.76 19.49
N ARG A 791 -11.86 -3.96 18.21
CA ARG A 791 -12.27 -3.00 17.18
C ARG A 791 -13.23 -3.68 16.23
N GLY A 792 -14.32 -3.00 15.93
CA GLY A 792 -15.29 -3.50 14.97
C GLY A 792 -15.96 -2.38 14.21
N ASN A 793 -16.37 -2.68 13.01
CA ASN A 793 -17.24 -1.82 12.22
C ASN A 793 -18.28 -2.65 11.46
N ALA A 794 -19.41 -2.03 11.16
CA ALA A 794 -20.39 -2.49 10.21
C ALA A 794 -20.80 -1.32 9.32
N VAL A 795 -20.72 -1.52 8.01
CA VAL A 795 -20.97 -0.48 7.00
C VAL A 795 -22.01 -0.97 6.02
N LEU A 796 -23.16 -0.31 6.00
CA LEU A 796 -24.15 -0.46 4.93
C LEU A 796 -23.83 0.60 3.86
N ARG A 797 -23.57 0.16 2.63
CA ARG A 797 -23.35 1.01 1.46
C ARG A 797 -24.48 0.82 0.47
N TRP A 798 -25.10 1.91 0.05
CA TRP A 798 -26.14 1.90 -0.96
C TRP A 798 -25.87 2.94 -2.05
N GLU A 799 -25.56 2.48 -3.24
CA GLU A 799 -25.46 3.30 -4.44
C GLU A 799 -26.85 3.39 -5.08
N TRP A 800 -27.68 4.39 -4.65
CA TRP A 800 -29.04 4.52 -5.17
C TRP A 800 -29.07 5.03 -6.62
N ARG A 801 -28.02 5.69 -7.06
CA ARG A 801 -27.78 6.17 -8.43
C ARG A 801 -26.27 6.08 -8.70
N ALA A 802 -25.89 5.89 -9.98
CA ALA A 802 -24.47 5.85 -10.36
C ALA A 802 -23.75 7.10 -9.86
N GLY A 803 -22.65 6.91 -9.10
CA GLY A 803 -21.87 7.96 -8.48
C GLY A 803 -22.47 8.59 -7.21
N SER A 804 -23.71 8.22 -6.79
CA SER A 804 -24.36 8.77 -5.60
C SER A 804 -24.60 7.68 -4.56
N THR A 805 -24.06 7.84 -3.36
CA THR A 805 -24.05 6.80 -2.32
C THR A 805 -24.52 7.30 -0.95
N LEU A 806 -25.18 6.40 -0.24
CA LEU A 806 -25.43 6.49 1.19
C LEU A 806 -24.57 5.48 1.93
N TYR A 807 -23.88 5.94 2.95
CA TYR A 807 -23.17 5.09 3.92
C TYR A 807 -23.81 5.25 5.28
N VAL A 808 -24.10 4.12 5.92
CA VAL A 808 -24.47 4.07 7.33
C VAL A 808 -23.43 3.17 8.00
N ALA A 809 -22.58 3.75 8.84
CA ALA A 809 -21.52 3.04 9.50
C ALA A 809 -21.73 3.05 11.02
N TRP A 810 -21.50 1.90 11.64
CA TRP A 810 -21.36 1.74 13.07
C TRP A 810 -19.96 1.25 13.38
N GLN A 811 -19.26 1.99 14.22
CA GLN A 811 -17.94 1.62 14.72
C GLN A 811 -18.03 1.38 16.22
N GLN A 812 -17.40 0.31 16.70
CA GLN A 812 -17.25 0.01 18.11
C GLN A 812 -15.79 -0.19 18.45
N SER A 813 -15.34 0.42 19.54
CA SER A 813 -14.06 0.11 20.15
C SER A 813 -14.25 -0.19 21.64
N ARG A 814 -13.44 -1.14 22.14
CA ARG A 814 -13.29 -1.42 23.56
C ARG A 814 -11.82 -1.52 23.87
N SER A 815 -11.40 -1.03 24.99
CA SER A 815 -10.03 -1.16 25.47
C SER A 815 -10.05 -1.41 26.98
N ASP A 816 -9.25 -2.36 27.42
CA ASP A 816 -9.00 -2.65 28.81
C ASP A 816 -7.52 -2.93 29.03
N PHE A 817 -6.99 -2.51 30.15
CA PHE A 817 -5.58 -2.60 30.48
C PHE A 817 -5.40 -3.11 31.92
N ALA A 818 -4.47 -4.04 32.11
CA ALA A 818 -4.02 -4.45 33.42
C ALA A 818 -2.48 -4.44 33.48
N PRO A 819 -1.88 -4.04 34.63
CA PRO A 819 -0.43 -4.03 34.84
C PRO A 819 0.07 -5.43 35.24
N THR A 820 -0.31 -6.47 34.49
CA THR A 820 0.07 -7.87 34.68
C THR A 820 0.52 -8.48 33.36
N GLY A 821 1.67 -9.19 33.35
CA GLY A 821 2.25 -9.72 32.12
C GLY A 821 1.68 -11.08 31.70
N ASP A 822 0.87 -11.73 32.49
CA ASP A 822 0.38 -13.08 32.23
C ASP A 822 -0.79 -13.11 31.22
N PHE A 823 -0.74 -14.03 30.27
CA PHE A 823 -1.81 -14.30 29.33
C PHE A 823 -2.77 -15.36 29.87
N SER A 824 -4.05 -15.01 30.01
CA SER A 824 -5.12 -15.94 30.44
C SER A 824 -6.37 -15.73 29.59
N PHE A 825 -6.58 -16.58 28.56
CA PHE A 825 -7.67 -16.42 27.60
C PHE A 825 -9.05 -16.23 28.25
N GLY A 826 -9.38 -17.05 29.28
CA GLY A 826 -10.68 -16.99 29.93
C GLY A 826 -10.93 -15.71 30.71
N ARG A 827 -9.91 -15.23 31.46
CA ARG A 827 -9.94 -13.95 32.17
C ARG A 827 -9.97 -12.78 31.21
N ASP A 828 -9.05 -12.77 30.26
CA ASP A 828 -8.79 -11.63 29.37
C ASP A 828 -9.96 -11.43 28.41
N ARG A 829 -10.55 -12.52 27.89
CA ARG A 829 -11.79 -12.45 27.10
C ARG A 829 -12.95 -11.84 27.91
N ARG A 830 -13.14 -12.27 29.16
CA ARG A 830 -14.23 -11.71 29.99
C ARG A 830 -14.02 -10.22 30.24
N ALA A 831 -12.80 -9.81 30.59
CA ALA A 831 -12.46 -8.41 30.81
C ALA A 831 -12.70 -7.57 29.56
N LEU A 832 -12.30 -8.06 28.37
CA LEU A 832 -12.53 -7.38 27.10
C LEU A 832 -14.02 -7.12 26.83
N PHE A 833 -14.87 -8.12 27.03
CA PHE A 833 -16.31 -7.96 26.76
C PHE A 833 -17.07 -7.23 27.88
N GLN A 834 -16.50 -7.13 29.10
CA GLN A 834 -17.01 -6.30 30.17
C GLN A 834 -16.58 -4.83 30.07
N ALA A 835 -15.48 -4.55 29.34
CA ALA A 835 -15.05 -3.18 29.09
C ALA A 835 -16.16 -2.36 28.41
N ARG A 836 -16.35 -1.12 28.85
CA ARG A 836 -17.34 -0.21 28.29
C ARG A 836 -17.04 0.05 26.81
N PRO A 837 -18.03 -0.10 25.91
CA PRO A 837 -17.83 0.16 24.50
C PRO A 837 -17.93 1.66 24.20
N ASP A 838 -17.02 2.15 23.40
CA ASP A 838 -17.19 3.39 22.65
C ASP A 838 -17.88 3.07 21.32
N ASN A 839 -18.97 3.77 21.01
CA ASN A 839 -19.73 3.57 19.79
C ASN A 839 -19.79 4.86 19.00
N ILE A 840 -19.56 4.77 17.71
CA ILE A 840 -19.71 5.87 16.76
C ILE A 840 -20.68 5.44 15.67
N LEU A 841 -21.74 6.20 15.49
CA LEU A 841 -22.65 6.06 14.38
C LEU A 841 -22.38 7.20 13.38
N LEU A 842 -22.26 6.86 12.11
CA LEU A 842 -21.96 7.79 11.06
C LEU A 842 -22.93 7.57 9.89
N VAL A 843 -23.53 8.65 9.40
CA VAL A 843 -24.32 8.64 8.18
C VAL A 843 -23.70 9.64 7.22
N LYS A 844 -23.24 9.15 6.06
CA LYS A 844 -22.68 9.98 4.98
C LYS A 844 -23.54 9.83 3.73
N VAL A 845 -23.90 10.97 3.15
CA VAL A 845 -24.64 11.05 1.91
C VAL A 845 -23.83 11.87 0.93
N ASN A 846 -23.57 11.33 -0.25
CA ASN A 846 -23.03 12.09 -1.36
C ASN A 846 -23.98 12.08 -2.56
N TYR A 847 -23.91 13.11 -3.39
CA TYR A 847 -24.73 13.23 -4.58
C TYR A 847 -23.86 13.66 -5.77
N TRP A 848 -23.77 12.81 -6.78
CA TRP A 848 -23.01 13.09 -7.99
C TRP A 848 -23.82 13.95 -8.98
N LEU A 849 -23.26 15.10 -9.34
CA LEU A 849 -23.80 16.05 -10.30
C LEU A 849 -22.83 16.17 -11.48
N ASN A 850 -23.36 16.10 -12.68
CA ASN A 850 -22.61 16.34 -13.91
C ASN A 850 -23.46 17.31 -14.78
N PRO A 851 -23.41 18.64 -14.46
CA PRO A 851 -24.21 19.65 -15.07
C PRO A 851 -23.87 19.93 -16.54
#